data_67269a83cdce50a157ee826958724670
#
_entry.id   67269a83cdce50a157ee826958724670
#
_cell.length_a   1.000
_cell.length_b   1.000
_cell.length_c   1.000
_cell.angle_alpha   90.00
_cell.angle_beta   90.00
_cell.angle_gamma   90.00
#
_symmetry.space_group_name_H-M   'P 1'
#
loop_
_entity.id
_entity.type
_entity.pdbx_description
1 polymer ?
#
loop_
_entity_poly.entity_id
_entity_poly.type
_entity_poly.pdbx_seq_one_letter_code
_entity_poly.pdbx_strand_id
1 'polypeptide(L)'
;MTPLRRWLRGPGGGLLLAVAVAALLRYPGLGLIPPGLSFDEAGNGIAALDVAHGQYRLWWPIGGGKEPLIAYLLQPLFWLFGPTRLALRFYAATMGLITVAGTYWLAWELFAKPEKSWKRGSVEGWKTGRLGTKRSSNLPTFRPSDLPTLAALGLATAFWHVAYSRIAFRALAMPAVEVLALAWLWRALRTAGPLGGRAGRWRHFAGTGFLLGLGLYTYPSGRFVPVALALFFSIEALLARLRRERPLLIRHFWGLALSAAVGLLVFSPLALFFVRHPGTFLERAGTVSIFDPAWNRGDLWGTFLHTTMVTLGTFAGLTGDPNPMGNLPGRPLLGLVLAPLFWLGVVVSIWRVVRYVPKERDATSSLSTISPSPTNSPAPYLFLLCWWPVLLLPGILAPEGAPHFLRIIGTAPVTYILIAIGLAQISPGLPTGAGNIQYLISKWRTSAIASQRIGNWLVLIFLPIGLVTVRDYFIRWAGQPELYMAYDVYAVELVKQIEAETDPSVAYIIPMDLRAGHEARHYTLDFLYRGDIPYYYLPVDETSAAARLTQAAAGHQTLRVVRWLQDKHAAADEREVVTFLLATTAQLVEEETYSAYRIETWALPSTHTTFALPVIQRTVDATFGDVLRLEAASVSAVGETVAVALRWAPLAAMDVDFKASLRLVAPDGNVVAQKDRFLRHNWHQGTSLWPLETVNEYYLLPPVPPGEYILQVVVYQPETLAPLVVGGNPELSLGTVRVK
;
A
#
# COMPACT_ATOMS: atom_id res chain seq x y z
N MET A 1 7.59 48.73 0.94
CA MET A 1 7.52 47.27 0.64
C MET A 1 6.08 46.91 0.30
N THR A 2 5.86 46.26 -0.86
CA THR A 2 4.53 45.78 -1.27
C THR A 2 3.99 44.74 -0.27
N PRO A 3 2.67 44.61 -0.09
CA PRO A 3 2.06 43.61 0.79
C PRO A 3 2.55 42.20 0.50
N LEU A 4 2.79 41.83 -0.76
CA LEU A 4 3.32 40.56 -1.21
C LEU A 4 4.75 40.30 -0.70
N ARG A 5 5.65 41.31 -0.78
CA ARG A 5 7.05 41.17 -0.25
C ARG A 5 7.06 40.97 1.27
N ARG A 6 6.10 41.57 1.98
CA ARG A 6 5.96 41.41 3.44
C ARG A 6 5.41 40.04 3.77
N TRP A 7 4.47 39.50 3.00
CA TRP A 7 3.92 38.15 3.16
C TRP A 7 4.97 37.08 2.82
N LEU A 8 5.75 37.23 1.75
CA LEU A 8 6.83 36.31 1.37
C LEU A 8 8.00 36.27 2.40
N ARG A 9 8.21 37.34 3.15
CA ARG A 9 9.21 37.38 4.24
C ARG A 9 8.65 36.95 5.60
N GLY A 10 7.34 36.67 5.67
CA GLY A 10 6.62 36.16 6.83
C GLY A 10 6.34 34.67 6.75
N PRO A 11 5.40 34.18 7.58
CA PRO A 11 4.99 32.78 7.64
C PRO A 11 4.52 32.20 6.30
N GLY A 12 3.90 33.04 5.46
CA GLY A 12 3.40 32.62 4.15
C GLY A 12 4.50 32.18 3.17
N GLY A 13 5.71 32.78 3.26
CA GLY A 13 6.84 32.40 2.43
C GLY A 13 7.36 31.00 2.72
N GLY A 14 7.38 30.62 3.99
CA GLY A 14 7.78 29.28 4.40
C GLY A 14 6.84 28.19 3.89
N LEU A 15 5.53 28.44 3.96
CA LEU A 15 4.51 27.55 3.39
C LEU A 15 4.65 27.44 1.87
N LEU A 16 4.78 28.57 1.17
CA LEU A 16 4.93 28.58 -0.29
C LEU A 16 6.16 27.80 -0.74
N LEU A 17 7.30 27.99 -0.05
CA LEU A 17 8.53 27.24 -0.34
C LEU A 17 8.33 25.74 -0.15
N ALA A 18 7.77 25.30 0.97
CA ALA A 18 7.53 23.88 1.24
C ALA A 18 6.57 23.25 0.21
N VAL A 19 5.50 23.95 -0.15
CA VAL A 19 4.53 23.51 -1.16
C VAL A 19 5.18 23.46 -2.56
N ALA A 20 5.99 24.45 -2.93
CA ALA A 20 6.70 24.46 -4.21
C ALA A 20 7.69 23.30 -4.33
N VAL A 21 8.49 23.05 -3.28
CA VAL A 21 9.40 21.89 -3.24
C VAL A 21 8.63 20.59 -3.29
N ALA A 22 7.52 20.48 -2.55
CA ALA A 22 6.67 19.30 -2.56
C ALA A 22 6.06 19.04 -3.94
N ALA A 23 5.60 20.07 -4.64
CA ALA A 23 5.04 19.97 -5.99
C ALA A 23 6.12 19.55 -7.00
N LEU A 24 7.32 20.15 -6.93
CA LEU A 24 8.44 19.84 -7.82
C LEU A 24 8.87 18.36 -7.72
N LEU A 25 8.78 17.76 -6.54
CA LEU A 25 9.14 16.34 -6.33
C LEU A 25 8.01 15.37 -6.64
N ARG A 26 6.75 15.81 -6.71
CA ARG A 26 5.59 14.92 -6.84
C ARG A 26 4.93 14.91 -8.22
N TYR A 27 4.85 16.05 -8.90
CA TYR A 27 4.12 16.12 -10.17
C TYR A 27 4.93 15.76 -11.43
N PRO A 28 6.22 16.09 -11.58
CA PRO A 28 6.95 15.79 -12.81
C PRO A 28 7.00 14.28 -13.08
N GLY A 29 6.70 13.89 -14.31
CA GLY A 29 6.82 12.50 -14.78
C GLY A 29 5.82 11.51 -14.17
N LEU A 30 4.65 11.94 -13.66
CA LEU A 30 3.65 11.05 -13.04
C LEU A 30 3.12 9.95 -13.98
N GLY A 31 3.05 10.22 -15.29
CA GLY A 31 2.62 9.23 -16.27
C GLY A 31 3.70 8.21 -16.63
N LEU A 32 4.96 8.45 -16.22
CA LEU A 32 6.12 7.65 -16.63
C LEU A 32 6.75 6.89 -15.45
N ILE A 33 6.84 7.53 -14.28
CA ILE A 33 7.49 6.98 -13.07
C ILE A 33 6.50 7.00 -11.91
N PRO A 34 6.15 5.82 -11.35
CA PRO A 34 6.60 4.45 -11.66
C PRO A 34 6.30 3.99 -13.09
N PRO A 35 7.00 2.95 -13.59
CA PRO A 35 6.71 2.38 -14.90
C PRO A 35 5.35 1.72 -14.99
N GLY A 36 4.66 1.12 -15.48
CA GLY A 36 3.40 0.37 -15.43
C GLY A 36 2.30 0.98 -14.57
N LEU A 37 1.45 0.12 -14.04
CA LEU A 37 0.36 0.43 -13.12
C LEU A 37 0.19 -0.75 -12.16
N SER A 38 0.30 -0.51 -10.85
CA SER A 38 0.17 -1.59 -9.88
C SER A 38 -1.27 -2.08 -9.75
N PHE A 39 -1.43 -3.35 -9.34
CA PHE A 39 -2.72 -3.96 -9.04
C PHE A 39 -3.60 -3.09 -8.12
N ASP A 40 -3.04 -2.48 -7.08
CA ASP A 40 -3.77 -1.61 -6.17
C ASP A 40 -4.23 -0.30 -6.81
N GLU A 41 -3.38 0.32 -7.66
CA GLU A 41 -3.75 1.51 -8.42
C GLU A 41 -4.88 1.19 -9.39
N ALA A 42 -4.76 0.10 -10.13
CA ALA A 42 -5.75 -0.36 -11.08
C ALA A 42 -7.09 -0.68 -10.40
N GLY A 43 -7.06 -1.41 -9.27
CA GLY A 43 -8.26 -1.70 -8.49
C GLY A 43 -8.96 -0.45 -7.93
N ASN A 44 -8.19 0.58 -7.56
CA ASN A 44 -8.77 1.88 -7.19
C ASN A 44 -9.37 2.60 -8.41
N GLY A 45 -8.74 2.45 -9.57
CA GLY A 45 -9.25 2.96 -10.85
C GLY A 45 -10.56 2.31 -11.26
N ILE A 46 -10.68 0.99 -11.13
CA ILE A 46 -11.91 0.24 -11.40
C ILE A 46 -13.04 0.68 -10.46
N ALA A 47 -12.76 0.79 -9.15
CA ALA A 47 -13.74 1.31 -8.20
C ALA A 47 -14.23 2.73 -8.58
N ALA A 48 -13.35 3.56 -9.14
CA ALA A 48 -13.73 4.88 -9.63
C ALA A 48 -14.52 4.82 -10.95
N LEU A 49 -14.23 3.87 -11.84
CA LEU A 49 -15.03 3.61 -13.04
C LEU A 49 -16.44 3.13 -12.68
N ASP A 50 -16.60 2.25 -11.67
CA ASP A 50 -17.90 1.84 -11.16
C ASP A 50 -18.73 3.07 -10.75
N VAL A 51 -18.13 3.99 -10.00
CA VAL A 51 -18.80 5.26 -9.61
C VAL A 51 -19.16 6.11 -10.84
N ALA A 52 -18.27 6.23 -11.82
CA ALA A 52 -18.53 6.96 -13.07
C ALA A 52 -19.71 6.37 -13.86
N HIS A 53 -19.92 5.05 -13.76
CA HIS A 53 -21.05 4.34 -14.35
C HIS A 53 -22.30 4.28 -13.45
N GLY A 54 -22.34 5.07 -12.36
CA GLY A 54 -23.48 5.17 -11.46
C GLY A 54 -23.58 4.07 -10.39
N GLN A 55 -22.57 3.25 -10.21
CA GLN A 55 -22.53 2.21 -9.18
C GLN A 55 -21.94 2.80 -7.88
N TYR A 56 -22.78 3.40 -7.06
CA TYR A 56 -22.36 3.99 -5.79
C TYR A 56 -22.30 2.95 -4.68
N ARG A 57 -21.11 2.75 -4.09
CA ARG A 57 -20.89 1.78 -3.02
C ARG A 57 -20.18 2.42 -1.82
N LEU A 58 -20.39 1.85 -0.64
CA LEU A 58 -19.65 2.19 0.59
C LEU A 58 -18.44 1.29 0.82
N TRP A 59 -18.33 0.21 0.04
CA TRP A 59 -17.25 -0.78 0.15
C TRP A 59 -17.09 -1.51 -1.18
N TRP A 60 -15.86 -1.73 -1.60
CA TRP A 60 -15.53 -2.54 -2.78
C TRP A 60 -14.81 -3.81 -2.36
N PRO A 61 -15.25 -5.02 -2.78
CA PRO A 61 -14.60 -6.29 -2.48
C PRO A 61 -13.36 -6.52 -3.37
N ILE A 62 -12.52 -5.52 -3.53
CA ILE A 62 -11.33 -5.56 -4.38
C ILE A 62 -10.09 -5.70 -3.48
N GLY A 63 -9.27 -6.75 -3.69
CA GLY A 63 -8.02 -6.96 -2.98
C GLY A 63 -8.17 -7.04 -1.45
N GLY A 64 -9.18 -7.76 -0.96
CA GLY A 64 -9.49 -7.90 0.45
C GLY A 64 -10.22 -6.69 1.05
N GLY A 65 -10.97 -5.99 0.22
CA GLY A 65 -11.84 -4.88 0.62
C GLY A 65 -11.18 -3.49 0.58
N LYS A 66 -11.93 -2.52 0.07
CA LYS A 66 -11.45 -1.13 -0.06
C LYS A 66 -12.47 -0.13 0.46
N GLU A 67 -11.99 0.81 1.28
CA GLU A 67 -12.73 1.98 1.70
C GLU A 67 -12.99 2.92 0.52
N PRO A 68 -14.14 3.64 0.52
CA PRO A 68 -14.69 4.23 -0.71
C PRO A 68 -14.10 5.58 -1.12
N LEU A 69 -13.45 6.33 -0.23
CA LEU A 69 -13.15 7.75 -0.45
C LEU A 69 -12.35 8.01 -1.73
N ILE A 70 -11.38 7.16 -2.05
CA ILE A 70 -10.56 7.32 -3.26
C ILE A 70 -11.39 7.26 -4.54
N ALA A 71 -12.36 6.33 -4.62
CA ALA A 71 -13.20 6.15 -5.80
C ALA A 71 -14.00 7.43 -6.13
N TYR A 72 -14.49 8.11 -5.09
CA TYR A 72 -15.22 9.38 -5.25
C TYR A 72 -14.30 10.58 -5.53
N LEU A 73 -13.12 10.63 -4.89
CA LEU A 73 -12.15 11.71 -5.11
C LEU A 73 -11.49 11.66 -6.50
N LEU A 74 -11.51 10.52 -7.16
CA LEU A 74 -11.01 10.36 -8.53
C LEU A 74 -11.99 10.90 -9.58
N GLN A 75 -13.28 11.09 -9.30
CA GLN A 75 -14.26 11.53 -10.29
C GLN A 75 -13.90 12.84 -10.99
N PRO A 76 -13.56 13.94 -10.29
CA PRO A 76 -13.19 15.18 -10.98
C PRO A 76 -11.91 15.04 -11.81
N LEU A 77 -11.01 14.12 -11.43
CA LEU A 77 -9.77 13.86 -12.17
C LEU A 77 -10.03 13.01 -13.42
N PHE A 78 -10.96 12.06 -13.35
CA PHE A 78 -11.40 11.31 -14.53
C PHE A 78 -12.14 12.19 -15.53
N TRP A 79 -12.93 13.13 -15.03
CA TRP A 79 -13.53 14.13 -15.90
C TRP A 79 -12.49 15.03 -16.58
N LEU A 80 -11.38 15.37 -15.90
CA LEU A 80 -10.35 16.29 -16.42
C LEU A 80 -9.30 15.59 -17.29
N PHE A 81 -8.84 14.39 -16.91
CA PHE A 81 -7.72 13.67 -17.54
C PHE A 81 -8.12 12.34 -18.17
N GLY A 82 -9.41 11.98 -18.15
CA GLY A 82 -9.86 10.63 -18.45
C GLY A 82 -9.42 9.60 -17.39
N PRO A 83 -9.88 8.33 -17.51
CA PRO A 83 -9.48 7.24 -16.64
C PRO A 83 -8.08 6.73 -17.03
N THR A 84 -7.06 7.46 -16.64
CA THR A 84 -5.66 7.25 -16.99
C THR A 84 -4.76 7.06 -15.77
N ARG A 85 -3.57 6.50 -15.96
CA ARG A 85 -2.52 6.45 -14.95
C ARG A 85 -2.18 7.84 -14.37
N LEU A 86 -2.21 8.86 -15.23
CA LEU A 86 -1.95 10.23 -14.81
C LEU A 86 -3.02 10.72 -13.82
N ALA A 87 -4.31 10.47 -14.10
CA ALA A 87 -5.41 10.87 -13.21
C ALA A 87 -5.26 10.23 -11.82
N LEU A 88 -4.97 8.92 -11.77
CA LEU A 88 -4.76 8.18 -10.53
C LEU A 88 -3.60 8.79 -9.71
N ARG A 89 -2.45 9.00 -10.35
CA ARG A 89 -1.25 9.50 -9.66
C ARG A 89 -1.31 10.98 -9.33
N PHE A 90 -2.06 11.76 -10.10
CA PHE A 90 -2.34 13.16 -9.77
C PHE A 90 -3.10 13.30 -8.46
N TYR A 91 -4.07 12.40 -8.20
CA TYR A 91 -4.72 12.29 -6.90
C TYR A 91 -3.70 12.08 -5.77
N ALA A 92 -2.81 11.09 -5.91
CA ALA A 92 -1.82 10.77 -4.88
C ALA A 92 -0.86 11.95 -4.62
N ALA A 93 -0.37 12.61 -5.69
CA ALA A 93 0.49 13.79 -5.59
C ALA A 93 -0.22 14.94 -4.86
N THR A 94 -1.51 15.13 -5.14
CA THR A 94 -2.33 16.16 -4.50
C THR A 94 -2.55 15.86 -3.02
N MET A 95 -2.85 14.60 -2.64
CA MET A 95 -2.95 14.20 -1.23
C MET A 95 -1.62 14.42 -0.50
N GLY A 96 -0.49 14.05 -1.13
CA GLY A 96 0.83 14.33 -0.59
C GLY A 96 1.12 15.82 -0.39
N LEU A 97 0.69 16.66 -1.32
CA LEU A 97 0.84 18.11 -1.22
C LEU A 97 -0.01 18.69 -0.07
N ILE A 98 -1.26 18.23 0.06
CA ILE A 98 -2.17 18.61 1.16
C ILE A 98 -1.55 18.19 2.50
N THR A 99 -0.94 17.01 2.58
CA THR A 99 -0.26 16.53 3.80
C THR A 99 0.87 17.46 4.20
N VAL A 100 1.71 17.91 3.25
CA VAL A 100 2.81 18.87 3.50
C VAL A 100 2.25 20.23 3.99
N ALA A 101 1.27 20.77 3.29
CA ALA A 101 0.65 22.05 3.67
C ALA A 101 -0.08 21.96 5.01
N GLY A 102 -0.78 20.85 5.26
CA GLY A 102 -1.46 20.57 6.52
C GLY A 102 -0.48 20.39 7.68
N THR A 103 0.68 19.75 7.45
CA THR A 103 1.76 19.63 8.45
C THR A 103 2.30 21.00 8.86
N TYR A 104 2.49 21.90 7.87
CA TYR A 104 2.84 23.29 8.16
C TYR A 104 1.78 23.93 9.07
N TRP A 105 0.52 23.82 8.69
CA TRP A 105 -0.59 24.44 9.43
C TRP A 105 -0.74 23.85 10.83
N LEU A 106 -0.68 22.52 10.99
CA LEU A 106 -0.73 21.86 12.29
C LEU A 106 0.43 22.30 13.19
N ALA A 107 1.67 22.30 12.67
CA ALA A 107 2.83 22.77 13.43
C ALA A 107 2.70 24.25 13.83
N TRP A 108 2.09 25.07 12.98
CA TRP A 108 1.75 26.45 13.30
C TRP A 108 0.76 26.54 14.46
N GLU A 109 -0.33 25.76 14.42
CA GLU A 109 -1.31 25.73 15.51
C GLU A 109 -0.74 25.17 16.81
N LEU A 110 0.19 24.23 16.75
CA LEU A 110 0.84 23.67 17.94
C LEU A 110 1.81 24.65 18.60
N PHE A 111 2.65 25.37 17.83
CA PHE A 111 3.84 26.03 18.36
C PHE A 111 3.98 27.52 18.07
N ALA A 112 3.29 28.10 17.08
CA ALA A 112 3.41 29.51 16.78
C ALA A 112 2.71 30.39 17.83
N LYS A 113 3.38 31.45 18.28
CA LYS A 113 2.77 32.47 19.15
C LYS A 113 1.71 33.22 18.35
N PRO A 114 0.51 33.47 18.91
CA PRO A 114 -0.38 34.46 18.33
C PRO A 114 0.35 35.81 18.33
N GLU A 115 0.60 36.39 17.17
CA GLU A 115 1.04 37.79 17.07
C GLU A 115 -0.01 38.63 17.78
N LYS A 116 0.42 39.32 18.85
CA LYS A 116 -0.45 40.38 19.44
C LYS A 116 -0.87 41.28 18.30
N SER A 117 -2.16 41.41 18.08
CA SER A 117 -2.75 42.22 17.03
C SER A 117 -1.94 43.50 16.91
N TRP A 118 -1.52 43.83 15.70
CA TRP A 118 -0.93 45.11 15.37
C TRP A 118 -1.92 46.19 15.82
N LYS A 119 -1.75 46.73 17.03
CA LYS A 119 -2.41 47.99 17.36
C LYS A 119 -1.87 48.99 16.35
N ARG A 120 -2.77 49.48 15.50
CA ARG A 120 -2.63 50.72 14.75
C ARG A 120 -1.89 51.69 15.63
N GLY A 121 -0.75 52.19 15.14
CA GLY A 121 0.13 53.03 15.89
C GLY A 121 -0.57 54.12 16.67
N SER A 122 -0.44 54.11 17.96
CA SER A 122 -0.55 55.33 18.74
C SER A 122 0.67 56.16 18.38
N VAL A 123 0.40 57.25 17.70
CA VAL A 123 1.33 58.36 17.50
C VAL A 123 1.47 59.08 18.86
N GLU A 124 2.19 58.42 19.79
CA GLU A 124 2.61 59.06 21.04
C GLU A 124 3.92 58.42 21.48
N GLY A 125 5.03 59.06 21.17
CA GLY A 125 6.36 58.58 21.58
C GLY A 125 7.51 59.35 20.92
N TRP A 126 7.24 60.52 20.38
CA TRP A 126 8.29 61.43 19.89
C TRP A 126 8.55 62.53 20.94
N LYS A 127 8.98 62.15 22.13
CA LYS A 127 9.62 63.11 23.09
C LYS A 127 10.26 62.25 24.20
N THR A 128 11.51 61.93 24.04
CA THR A 128 12.58 61.96 25.07
C THR A 128 13.80 61.30 24.48
N GLY A 129 14.78 62.13 24.08
CA GLY A 129 16.10 61.68 23.71
C GLY A 129 16.85 61.08 24.93
N ARG A 130 17.10 59.77 24.86
CA ARG A 130 18.22 59.13 25.57
C ARG A 130 18.90 58.22 24.59
N LEU A 131 20.05 58.65 24.06
CA LEU A 131 21.05 57.81 23.41
C LEU A 131 21.53 56.74 24.39
N GLY A 132 20.83 55.63 24.43
CA GLY A 132 21.30 54.38 25.00
C GLY A 132 21.89 53.52 23.92
N THR A 133 23.21 53.39 23.85
CA THR A 133 23.93 52.46 22.99
C THR A 133 23.59 51.01 23.37
N LYS A 134 22.46 50.51 22.86
CA LYS A 134 22.20 49.07 22.84
C LYS A 134 23.01 48.50 21.67
N ARG A 135 24.16 47.94 21.92
CA ARG A 135 24.79 46.94 21.03
C ARG A 135 23.75 45.83 20.83
N SER A 136 22.99 45.92 19.77
CA SER A 136 22.19 44.80 19.30
C SER A 136 23.15 43.72 18.80
N SER A 137 23.27 42.64 19.51
CA SER A 137 23.86 41.41 19.00
C SER A 137 23.00 40.94 17.83
N ASN A 138 23.43 41.29 16.60
CA ASN A 138 22.74 40.85 15.36
C ASN A 138 23.04 39.37 15.06
N LEU A 139 22.83 38.49 16.03
CA LEU A 139 22.77 37.05 15.81
C LEU A 139 21.36 36.68 15.34
N PRO A 140 21.22 36.05 14.19
CA PRO A 140 19.92 35.54 13.76
C PRO A 140 19.47 34.46 14.72
N THR A 141 18.57 34.83 15.63
CA THR A 141 17.94 33.89 16.55
C THR A 141 16.87 33.12 15.82
N PHE A 142 16.86 31.79 15.98
CA PHE A 142 15.78 30.94 15.53
C PHE A 142 14.44 31.41 16.12
N ARG A 143 13.47 31.68 15.25
CA ARG A 143 12.14 32.11 15.68
C ARG A 143 11.23 30.87 15.80
N PRO A 144 10.36 30.80 16.80
CA PRO A 144 9.33 29.74 16.88
C PRO A 144 8.44 29.64 15.63
N SER A 145 8.39 30.69 14.83
CA SER A 145 7.72 30.75 13.51
C SER A 145 8.41 29.91 12.42
N ASP A 146 9.63 29.43 12.65
CA ASP A 146 10.39 28.68 11.65
C ASP A 146 10.12 27.16 11.73
N LEU A 147 9.69 26.64 12.91
CA LEU A 147 9.39 25.24 13.13
C LEU A 147 8.36 24.66 12.12
N PRO A 148 7.24 25.34 11.79
CA PRO A 148 6.31 24.88 10.76
C PRO A 148 6.95 24.70 9.39
N THR A 149 7.82 25.64 9.00
CA THR A 149 8.55 25.59 7.72
C THR A 149 9.49 24.39 7.67
N LEU A 150 10.23 24.12 8.75
CA LEU A 150 11.15 23.01 8.84
C LEU A 150 10.43 21.65 8.79
N ALA A 151 9.34 21.51 9.53
CA ALA A 151 8.53 20.30 9.50
C ALA A 151 7.98 20.03 8.09
N ALA A 152 7.43 21.06 7.45
CA ALA A 152 6.88 20.95 6.09
C ALA A 152 7.95 20.68 5.03
N LEU A 153 9.12 21.33 5.09
CA LEU A 153 10.24 21.09 4.17
C LEU A 153 10.82 19.68 4.36
N GLY A 154 10.96 19.23 5.60
CA GLY A 154 11.41 17.87 5.89
C GLY A 154 10.49 16.83 5.27
N LEU A 155 9.18 16.99 5.44
CA LEU A 155 8.19 16.10 4.82
C LEU A 155 8.14 16.25 3.29
N ALA A 156 8.31 17.47 2.77
CA ALA A 156 8.34 17.74 1.33
C ALA A 156 9.45 16.96 0.62
N THR A 157 10.63 16.87 1.26
CA THR A 157 11.83 16.21 0.72
C THR A 157 12.00 14.76 1.14
N ALA A 158 11.11 14.23 1.97
CA ALA A 158 11.16 12.86 2.48
C ALA A 158 10.96 11.82 1.37
N PHE A 159 11.95 10.97 1.12
CA PHE A 159 11.89 9.95 0.06
C PHE A 159 10.62 9.09 0.14
N TRP A 160 10.38 8.44 1.28
CA TRP A 160 9.24 7.53 1.44
C TRP A 160 7.89 8.21 1.20
N HIS A 161 7.71 9.46 1.66
CA HIS A 161 6.49 10.20 1.43
C HIS A 161 6.39 10.71 -0.01
N VAL A 162 7.51 11.03 -0.67
CA VAL A 162 7.54 11.34 -2.11
C VAL A 162 7.18 10.11 -2.92
N ALA A 163 7.79 8.95 -2.64
CA ALA A 163 7.52 7.70 -3.33
C ALA A 163 6.04 7.33 -3.26
N TYR A 164 5.48 7.23 -2.07
CA TYR A 164 4.04 6.92 -1.91
C TYR A 164 3.13 8.00 -2.49
N SER A 165 3.48 9.29 -2.44
CA SER A 165 2.69 10.37 -3.05
C SER A 165 2.66 10.33 -4.59
N ARG A 166 3.32 9.37 -5.22
CA ARG A 166 3.34 9.17 -6.68
C ARG A 166 2.68 7.86 -7.11
N ILE A 167 2.10 7.14 -6.15
CA ILE A 167 1.37 5.88 -6.35
C ILE A 167 -0.04 6.08 -5.82
N ALA A 168 -1.06 5.71 -6.59
CA ALA A 168 -2.44 5.98 -6.23
C ALA A 168 -2.99 5.00 -5.18
N PHE A 169 -2.32 4.90 -4.03
CA PHE A 169 -2.84 4.16 -2.89
C PHE A 169 -3.91 4.97 -2.14
N ARG A 170 -5.01 4.31 -1.75
CA ARG A 170 -6.05 4.90 -0.91
C ARG A 170 -5.51 5.44 0.43
N ALA A 171 -4.44 4.84 0.94
CA ALA A 171 -3.79 5.22 2.20
C ALA A 171 -3.29 6.67 2.21
N LEU A 172 -3.01 7.28 1.05
CA LEU A 172 -2.49 8.66 0.96
C LEU A 172 -3.51 9.72 1.38
N ALA A 173 -4.81 9.45 1.27
CA ALA A 173 -5.83 10.37 1.78
C ALA A 173 -5.82 10.44 3.32
N MET A 174 -5.39 9.36 4.00
CA MET A 174 -5.42 9.29 5.45
C MET A 174 -4.57 10.38 6.11
N PRO A 175 -3.24 10.53 5.88
CA PRO A 175 -2.45 11.59 6.51
C PRO A 175 -2.88 13.00 6.07
N ALA A 176 -3.44 13.17 4.87
CA ALA A 176 -3.96 14.44 4.39
C ALA A 176 -5.19 14.90 5.20
N VAL A 177 -6.17 14.00 5.35
CA VAL A 177 -7.39 14.28 6.12
C VAL A 177 -7.09 14.41 7.62
N GLU A 178 -6.24 13.53 8.14
CA GLU A 178 -5.79 13.51 9.52
C GLU A 178 -5.14 14.83 9.94
N VAL A 179 -4.14 15.28 9.20
CA VAL A 179 -3.41 16.51 9.56
C VAL A 179 -4.30 17.76 9.51
N LEU A 180 -5.28 17.80 8.60
CA LEU A 180 -6.27 18.86 8.54
C LEU A 180 -7.22 18.80 9.74
N ALA A 181 -7.72 17.60 10.11
CA ALA A 181 -8.57 17.41 11.28
C ALA A 181 -7.87 17.87 12.56
N LEU A 182 -6.61 17.48 12.73
CA LEU A 182 -5.81 17.85 13.89
C LEU A 182 -5.47 19.35 13.92
N ALA A 183 -5.19 19.99 12.78
CA ALA A 183 -4.98 21.43 12.70
C ALA A 183 -6.26 22.20 13.10
N TRP A 184 -7.43 21.74 12.65
CA TRP A 184 -8.72 22.34 13.05
C TRP A 184 -8.99 22.14 14.53
N LEU A 185 -8.68 20.96 15.10
CA LEU A 185 -8.81 20.67 16.54
C LEU A 185 -7.96 21.66 17.36
N TRP A 186 -6.67 21.77 17.04
CA TRP A 186 -5.77 22.65 17.76
C TRP A 186 -6.16 24.12 17.61
N ARG A 187 -6.64 24.54 16.46
CA ARG A 187 -7.22 25.86 16.25
C ARG A 187 -8.45 26.08 17.15
N ALA A 188 -9.35 25.10 17.25
CA ALA A 188 -10.54 25.16 18.11
C ALA A 188 -10.16 25.26 19.59
N LEU A 189 -9.15 24.49 20.05
CA LEU A 189 -8.65 24.54 21.44
C LEU A 189 -8.00 25.89 21.79
N ARG A 190 -7.36 26.55 20.80
CA ARG A 190 -6.68 27.85 20.99
C ARG A 190 -7.60 29.05 20.94
N THR A 191 -8.68 29.02 20.15
CA THR A 191 -9.59 30.15 19.95
C THR A 191 -10.60 30.38 21.10
N ALA A 192 -10.40 29.65 22.21
CA ALA A 192 -11.27 29.72 23.39
C ALA A 192 -11.12 31.00 24.25
N GLY A 193 -10.45 32.05 23.77
CA GLY A 193 -10.31 33.33 24.42
C GLY A 193 -11.51 34.29 24.17
N PRO A 194 -11.64 35.38 24.96
CA PRO A 194 -12.77 36.30 24.90
C PRO A 194 -12.93 37.07 23.56
N LEU A 195 -11.91 37.04 22.70
CA LEU A 195 -11.88 37.73 21.42
C LEU A 195 -12.31 36.84 20.21
N GLY A 196 -12.41 35.54 20.40
CA GLY A 196 -12.95 34.60 19.38
C GLY A 196 -14.45 34.49 19.56
N GLY A 197 -15.27 35.09 18.68
CA GLY A 197 -16.73 34.96 18.77
C GLY A 197 -17.19 33.51 18.90
N ARG A 198 -18.19 33.23 19.75
CA ARG A 198 -18.71 31.88 20.03
C ARG A 198 -18.95 31.05 18.76
N ALA A 199 -19.50 31.67 17.70
CA ALA A 199 -19.80 30.99 16.44
C ALA A 199 -18.58 30.46 15.70
N GLY A 200 -17.45 31.19 15.67
CA GLY A 200 -16.20 30.73 15.00
C GLY A 200 -15.59 29.47 15.62
N ARG A 201 -15.67 29.35 16.93
CA ARG A 201 -15.15 28.18 17.66
C ARG A 201 -15.92 26.89 17.36
N TRP A 202 -17.27 26.96 17.33
CA TRP A 202 -18.11 25.79 17.03
C TRP A 202 -17.87 25.25 15.63
N ARG A 203 -17.64 26.12 14.65
CA ARG A 203 -17.30 25.73 13.27
C ARG A 203 -16.02 24.91 13.23
N HIS A 204 -15.01 25.24 14.03
CA HIS A 204 -13.76 24.47 14.08
C HIS A 204 -13.96 23.09 14.71
N PHE A 205 -14.74 22.97 15.78
CA PHE A 205 -15.07 21.66 16.37
C PHE A 205 -15.92 20.81 15.41
N ALA A 206 -16.94 21.38 14.75
CA ALA A 206 -17.73 20.66 13.77
C ALA A 206 -16.88 20.19 12.58
N GLY A 207 -16.00 21.05 12.04
CA GLY A 207 -15.08 20.68 10.97
C GLY A 207 -14.06 19.62 11.39
N THR A 208 -13.58 19.65 12.63
CA THR A 208 -12.76 18.57 13.20
C THR A 208 -13.51 17.25 13.15
N GLY A 209 -14.76 17.22 13.65
CA GLY A 209 -15.60 16.03 13.63
C GLY A 209 -15.85 15.51 12.23
N PHE A 210 -16.20 16.40 11.29
CA PHE A 210 -16.39 16.05 9.88
C PHE A 210 -15.15 15.38 9.28
N LEU A 211 -13.98 15.97 9.46
CA LEU A 211 -12.73 15.42 8.93
C LEU A 211 -12.30 14.10 9.62
N LEU A 212 -12.51 13.97 10.94
CA LEU A 212 -12.26 12.72 11.64
C LEU A 212 -13.18 11.60 11.14
N GLY A 213 -14.48 11.89 10.97
CA GLY A 213 -15.43 10.94 10.39
C GLY A 213 -15.06 10.55 8.96
N LEU A 214 -14.68 11.54 8.12
CA LEU A 214 -14.23 11.32 6.75
C LEU A 214 -12.93 10.48 6.70
N GLY A 215 -12.04 10.66 7.68
CA GLY A 215 -10.80 9.89 7.80
C GLY A 215 -11.02 8.38 7.88
N LEU A 216 -12.17 7.94 8.42
CA LEU A 216 -12.54 6.52 8.52
C LEU A 216 -12.93 5.91 7.17
N TYR A 217 -13.17 6.71 6.13
CA TYR A 217 -13.42 6.27 4.76
C TYR A 217 -12.15 6.19 3.91
N THR A 218 -10.97 6.44 4.48
CA THR A 218 -9.69 6.51 3.75
C THR A 218 -8.94 5.18 3.74
N TYR A 219 -8.57 4.69 4.93
CA TYR A 219 -7.70 3.53 5.11
C TYR A 219 -7.84 2.95 6.53
N PRO A 220 -7.65 1.63 6.74
CA PRO A 220 -7.81 1.01 8.07
C PRO A 220 -6.99 1.68 9.19
N SER A 221 -5.77 2.18 8.90
CA SER A 221 -4.95 2.90 9.89
C SER A 221 -5.61 4.19 10.40
N GLY A 222 -6.53 4.79 9.65
CA GLY A 222 -7.30 5.96 10.06
C GLY A 222 -8.13 5.73 11.32
N ARG A 223 -8.50 4.48 11.61
CA ARG A 223 -9.22 4.06 12.82
C ARG A 223 -8.41 4.30 14.11
N PHE A 224 -7.10 4.43 14.00
CA PHE A 224 -6.19 4.69 15.14
C PHE A 224 -6.10 6.17 15.51
N VAL A 225 -6.53 7.11 14.66
CA VAL A 225 -6.50 8.55 14.97
C VAL A 225 -7.41 8.90 16.16
N PRO A 226 -8.69 8.46 16.21
CA PRO A 226 -9.52 8.62 17.40
C PRO A 226 -8.92 7.99 18.66
N VAL A 227 -8.23 6.85 18.55
CA VAL A 227 -7.55 6.18 19.66
C VAL A 227 -6.41 7.04 20.20
N ALA A 228 -5.60 7.63 19.31
CA ALA A 228 -4.52 8.55 19.70
C ALA A 228 -5.06 9.79 20.44
N LEU A 229 -6.19 10.34 19.97
CA LEU A 229 -6.85 11.46 20.63
C LEU A 229 -7.42 11.08 22.00
N ALA A 230 -8.06 9.90 22.11
CA ALA A 230 -8.57 9.40 23.39
C ALA A 230 -7.42 9.22 24.40
N LEU A 231 -6.32 8.60 23.97
CA LEU A 231 -5.11 8.43 24.81
C LEU A 231 -4.55 9.79 25.24
N PHE A 232 -4.42 10.75 24.32
CA PHE A 232 -3.94 12.10 24.63
C PHE A 232 -4.81 12.80 25.66
N PHE A 233 -6.13 12.85 25.48
CA PHE A 233 -7.02 13.52 26.43
C PHE A 233 -7.08 12.81 27.78
N SER A 234 -6.94 11.49 27.81
CA SER A 234 -6.89 10.72 29.06
C SER A 234 -5.63 11.03 29.87
N ILE A 235 -4.46 10.98 29.25
CA ILE A 235 -3.19 11.29 29.91
C ILE A 235 -3.14 12.77 30.28
N GLU A 236 -3.58 13.67 29.41
CA GLU A 236 -3.66 15.12 29.69
C GLU A 236 -4.55 15.40 30.91
N ALA A 237 -5.72 14.75 30.98
CA ALA A 237 -6.62 14.92 32.10
C ALA A 237 -6.04 14.38 33.42
N LEU A 238 -5.31 13.27 33.39
CA LEU A 238 -4.61 12.74 34.55
C LEU A 238 -3.51 13.71 35.02
N LEU A 239 -2.64 14.16 34.10
CA LEU A 239 -1.56 15.08 34.42
C LEU A 239 -2.09 16.45 34.90
N ALA A 240 -3.15 16.96 34.29
CA ALA A 240 -3.78 18.21 34.73
C ALA A 240 -4.33 18.08 36.15
N ARG A 241 -5.01 16.96 36.51
CA ARG A 241 -5.48 16.68 37.87
C ARG A 241 -4.34 16.62 38.85
N LEU A 242 -3.25 15.89 38.55
CA LEU A 242 -2.07 15.81 39.42
C LEU A 242 -1.42 17.19 39.64
N ARG A 243 -1.49 18.06 38.64
CA ARG A 243 -0.97 19.45 38.67
C ARG A 243 -1.97 20.47 39.21
N ARG A 244 -3.15 20.03 39.65
CA ARG A 244 -4.26 20.89 40.12
C ARG A 244 -4.71 21.91 39.05
N GLU A 245 -4.57 21.56 37.78
CA GLU A 245 -5.04 22.33 36.62
C GLU A 245 -6.39 21.79 36.12
N ARG A 246 -7.15 22.62 35.38
CA ARG A 246 -8.40 22.19 34.78
C ARG A 246 -8.11 21.49 33.45
N PRO A 247 -8.46 20.19 33.28
CA PRO A 247 -8.20 19.42 32.08
C PRO A 247 -8.80 20.05 30.81
N LEU A 248 -8.11 19.91 29.65
CA LEU A 248 -8.60 20.37 28.36
C LEU A 248 -9.94 19.73 28.00
N LEU A 249 -10.13 18.45 28.32
CA LEU A 249 -11.39 17.75 28.11
C LEU A 249 -12.55 18.46 28.81
N ILE A 250 -12.41 18.84 30.07
CA ILE A 250 -13.46 19.54 30.83
C ILE A 250 -13.64 20.98 30.30
N ARG A 251 -12.54 21.66 29.97
CA ARG A 251 -12.56 23.04 29.46
C ARG A 251 -13.30 23.16 28.12
N HIS A 252 -13.20 22.15 27.26
CA HIS A 252 -13.73 22.13 25.89
C HIS A 252 -14.79 21.06 25.65
N PHE A 253 -15.38 20.51 26.72
CA PHE A 253 -16.28 19.36 26.71
C PHE A 253 -17.34 19.44 25.59
N TRP A 254 -18.13 20.50 25.54
CA TRP A 254 -19.20 20.65 24.53
C TRP A 254 -18.68 20.76 23.11
N GLY A 255 -17.51 21.37 22.92
CA GLY A 255 -16.87 21.44 21.60
C GLY A 255 -16.38 20.07 21.14
N LEU A 256 -15.74 19.32 22.03
CA LEU A 256 -15.27 17.93 21.76
C LEU A 256 -16.46 16.98 21.56
N ALA A 257 -17.52 17.14 22.38
CA ALA A 257 -18.78 16.39 22.18
C ALA A 257 -19.42 16.67 20.81
N LEU A 258 -19.43 17.94 20.35
CA LEU A 258 -19.86 18.27 19.00
C LEU A 258 -18.97 17.61 17.94
N SER A 259 -17.62 17.63 18.11
CA SER A 259 -16.72 16.95 17.18
C SER A 259 -17.01 15.45 17.12
N ALA A 260 -17.22 14.81 18.26
CA ALA A 260 -17.57 13.38 18.32
C ALA A 260 -18.92 13.11 17.63
N ALA A 261 -19.94 13.91 17.92
CA ALA A 261 -21.28 13.75 17.34
C ALA A 261 -21.26 13.91 15.80
N VAL A 262 -20.59 14.96 15.29
CA VAL A 262 -20.44 15.16 13.84
C VAL A 262 -19.62 14.04 13.21
N GLY A 263 -18.53 13.59 13.86
CA GLY A 263 -17.70 12.49 13.36
C GLY A 263 -18.48 11.18 13.27
N LEU A 264 -19.26 10.86 14.29
CA LEU A 264 -20.15 9.69 14.29
C LEU A 264 -21.25 9.80 13.23
N LEU A 265 -21.83 10.97 13.05
CA LEU A 265 -22.84 11.22 11.99
C LEU A 265 -22.24 10.98 10.60
N VAL A 266 -21.04 11.52 10.32
CA VAL A 266 -20.35 11.30 9.05
C VAL A 266 -19.98 9.85 8.86
N PHE A 267 -19.52 9.17 9.90
CA PHE A 267 -19.13 7.75 9.84
C PHE A 267 -20.35 6.80 9.79
N SER A 268 -21.53 7.22 10.22
CA SER A 268 -22.69 6.33 10.42
C SER A 268 -23.09 5.48 9.20
N PRO A 269 -23.01 5.95 7.92
CA PRO A 269 -23.34 5.08 6.79
C PRO A 269 -22.38 3.89 6.66
N LEU A 270 -21.08 4.13 6.81
CA LEU A 270 -20.06 3.08 6.75
C LEU A 270 -20.13 2.18 7.99
N ALA A 271 -20.38 2.74 9.17
CA ALA A 271 -20.59 1.96 10.40
C ALA A 271 -21.78 1.01 10.27
N LEU A 272 -22.90 1.49 9.73
CA LEU A 272 -24.08 0.67 9.48
C LEU A 272 -23.81 -0.44 8.46
N PHE A 273 -23.01 -0.16 7.43
CA PHE A 273 -22.56 -1.18 6.49
C PHE A 273 -21.77 -2.28 7.20
N PHE A 274 -20.81 -1.94 8.05
CA PHE A 274 -20.01 -2.92 8.80
C PHE A 274 -20.84 -3.72 9.81
N VAL A 275 -21.84 -3.11 10.44
CA VAL A 275 -22.78 -3.82 11.34
C VAL A 275 -23.58 -4.87 10.57
N ARG A 276 -23.99 -4.56 9.33
CA ARG A 276 -24.72 -5.48 8.46
C ARG A 276 -23.84 -6.55 7.80
N HIS A 277 -22.53 -6.26 7.64
CA HIS A 277 -21.54 -7.13 7.02
C HIS A 277 -20.30 -7.25 7.93
N PRO A 278 -20.41 -7.90 9.11
CA PRO A 278 -19.38 -7.84 10.16
C PRO A 278 -18.01 -8.40 9.71
N GLY A 279 -17.99 -9.38 8.80
CA GLY A 279 -16.75 -9.93 8.24
C GLY A 279 -15.89 -8.89 7.53
N THR A 280 -16.50 -7.89 6.89
CA THR A 280 -15.78 -6.89 6.08
C THR A 280 -14.97 -5.89 6.93
N PHE A 281 -15.34 -5.67 8.19
CA PHE A 281 -14.62 -4.70 9.04
C PHE A 281 -13.18 -5.08 9.33
N LEU A 282 -12.92 -6.38 9.54
CA LEU A 282 -11.57 -6.92 9.79
C LEU A 282 -11.03 -7.74 8.62
N GLU A 283 -11.72 -7.84 7.50
CA GLU A 283 -11.37 -8.70 6.38
C GLU A 283 -9.86 -8.64 6.04
N ARG A 284 -9.36 -7.49 5.61
CA ARG A 284 -7.92 -7.34 5.29
C ARG A 284 -7.05 -7.32 6.55
N ALA A 285 -7.52 -6.71 7.64
CA ALA A 285 -6.75 -6.65 8.87
C ALA A 285 -6.60 -8.03 9.51
N GLY A 286 -7.60 -8.91 9.39
CA GLY A 286 -7.57 -10.28 9.89
C GLY A 286 -6.53 -11.12 9.17
N THR A 287 -6.50 -11.08 7.84
CA THR A 287 -5.59 -11.91 7.02
C THR A 287 -4.09 -11.58 7.16
N VAL A 288 -3.74 -10.44 7.75
CA VAL A 288 -2.33 -10.02 7.96
C VAL A 288 -2.02 -9.79 9.43
N SER A 289 -2.92 -10.19 10.32
CA SER A 289 -2.85 -9.92 11.76
C SER A 289 -1.81 -10.77 12.46
N ILE A 290 -1.10 -10.17 13.41
CA ILE A 290 -0.22 -10.89 14.34
C ILE A 290 -0.97 -11.97 15.15
N PHE A 291 -2.30 -11.87 15.25
CA PHE A 291 -3.13 -12.86 15.95
C PHE A 291 -3.46 -14.07 15.08
N ASP A 292 -3.17 -14.04 13.77
CA ASP A 292 -3.33 -15.17 12.89
C ASP A 292 -2.15 -16.14 13.07
N PRO A 293 -2.40 -17.45 13.36
CA PRO A 293 -1.35 -18.47 13.50
C PRO A 293 -0.44 -18.61 12.27
N ALA A 294 -0.92 -18.30 11.08
CA ALA A 294 -0.11 -18.30 9.86
C ALA A 294 1.07 -17.31 9.94
N TRP A 295 0.91 -16.21 10.66
CA TRP A 295 1.94 -15.19 10.82
C TRP A 295 2.75 -15.32 12.10
N ASN A 296 2.13 -15.68 13.24
CA ASN A 296 2.82 -15.77 14.52
C ASN A 296 3.46 -17.14 14.78
N ARG A 297 3.09 -18.19 14.00
CA ARG A 297 3.63 -19.55 14.11
C ARG A 297 3.64 -20.10 15.54
N GLY A 298 2.67 -19.69 16.36
CA GLY A 298 2.54 -20.04 17.77
C GLY A 298 3.35 -19.16 18.74
N ASP A 299 4.19 -18.24 18.24
CA ASP A 299 4.93 -17.28 19.07
C ASP A 299 4.44 -15.84 18.83
N LEU A 300 3.34 -15.49 19.50
CA LEU A 300 2.75 -14.16 19.46
C LEU A 300 3.70 -13.07 19.99
N TRP A 301 4.36 -13.33 21.12
CA TRP A 301 5.20 -12.33 21.77
C TRP A 301 6.52 -12.10 21.05
N GLY A 302 7.17 -13.16 20.56
CA GLY A 302 8.36 -13.03 19.74
C GLY A 302 8.08 -12.29 18.45
N THR A 303 6.96 -12.57 17.77
CA THR A 303 6.53 -11.86 16.56
C THR A 303 6.22 -10.40 16.88
N PHE A 304 5.51 -10.09 17.96
CA PHE A 304 5.24 -8.71 18.39
C PHE A 304 6.53 -7.93 18.68
N LEU A 305 7.47 -8.53 19.39
CA LEU A 305 8.74 -7.89 19.70
C LEU A 305 9.57 -7.66 18.43
N HIS A 306 9.63 -8.66 17.55
CA HIS A 306 10.33 -8.54 16.28
C HIS A 306 9.77 -7.41 15.40
N THR A 307 8.45 -7.40 15.15
CA THR A 307 7.80 -6.35 14.34
C THR A 307 7.95 -4.96 14.96
N THR A 308 7.92 -4.88 16.29
CA THR A 308 8.18 -3.62 17.02
C THR A 308 9.62 -3.15 16.80
N MET A 309 10.60 -4.03 16.97
CA MET A 309 12.02 -3.70 16.81
C MET A 309 12.34 -3.26 15.37
N VAL A 310 11.89 -4.00 14.37
CA VAL A 310 12.15 -3.62 12.98
C VAL A 310 11.42 -2.33 12.59
N THR A 311 10.21 -2.10 13.12
CA THR A 311 9.47 -0.84 12.88
C THR A 311 10.16 0.36 13.55
N LEU A 312 10.58 0.25 14.80
CA LEU A 312 11.34 1.31 15.48
C LEU A 312 12.72 1.51 14.87
N GLY A 313 13.34 0.44 14.39
CA GLY A 313 14.62 0.48 13.69
C GLY A 313 14.62 1.40 12.46
N THR A 314 13.45 1.57 11.79
CA THR A 314 13.33 2.48 10.65
C THR A 314 13.52 3.95 11.03
N PHE A 315 13.11 4.32 12.25
CA PHE A 315 13.29 5.66 12.81
C PHE A 315 14.68 5.86 13.46
N ALA A 316 15.40 4.76 13.67
CA ALA A 316 16.79 4.79 14.11
C ALA A 316 17.79 4.73 12.93
N GLY A 317 17.31 4.56 11.71
CA GLY A 317 18.15 4.45 10.51
C GLY A 317 18.79 3.07 10.33
N LEU A 318 18.24 2.02 10.97
CA LEU A 318 18.81 0.66 11.01
C LEU A 318 18.10 -0.34 10.09
N THR A 319 16.79 -0.23 9.96
CA THR A 319 15.97 -1.16 9.16
C THR A 319 15.15 -0.40 8.14
N GLY A 320 14.75 -1.04 7.05
CA GLY A 320 13.94 -0.44 5.98
C GLY A 320 12.91 -1.38 5.42
N ASP A 321 11.88 -0.81 4.79
CA ASP A 321 10.83 -1.56 4.10
C ASP A 321 11.44 -2.35 2.95
N PRO A 322 11.26 -3.69 2.90
CA PRO A 322 11.78 -4.51 1.82
C PRO A 322 10.96 -4.40 0.53
N ASN A 323 9.75 -3.83 0.57
CA ASN A 323 8.84 -3.79 -0.57
C ASN A 323 9.32 -2.80 -1.65
N PRO A 324 9.64 -3.26 -2.87
CA PRO A 324 10.12 -2.41 -3.95
C PRO A 324 9.07 -1.43 -4.47
N MET A 325 7.76 -1.64 -4.23
CA MET A 325 6.73 -0.75 -4.73
C MET A 325 6.83 0.69 -4.18
N GLY A 326 7.24 0.86 -2.94
CA GLY A 326 7.26 2.20 -2.30
C GLY A 326 8.60 2.58 -1.71
N ASN A 327 9.60 1.72 -1.82
CA ASN A 327 10.91 1.94 -1.23
C ASN A 327 12.05 1.38 -2.10
N LEU A 328 13.25 1.89 -1.93
CA LEU A 328 14.45 1.14 -2.24
C LEU A 328 14.56 0.02 -1.21
N PRO A 329 14.56 -1.27 -1.58
CA PRO A 329 14.53 -2.37 -0.62
C PRO A 329 15.57 -2.21 0.49
N GLY A 330 15.11 -2.26 1.74
CA GLY A 330 15.95 -2.10 2.91
C GLY A 330 16.40 -0.67 3.25
N ARG A 331 16.01 0.35 2.48
CA ARG A 331 16.31 1.75 2.82
C ARG A 331 15.51 2.19 4.04
N PRO A 332 16.17 2.68 5.12
CA PRO A 332 15.48 3.18 6.30
C PRO A 332 14.60 4.40 5.98
N LEU A 333 13.54 4.57 6.78
CA LEU A 333 12.64 5.73 6.68
C LEU A 333 13.39 7.03 6.97
N LEU A 334 14.19 7.05 8.02
CA LEU A 334 15.08 8.16 8.38
C LEU A 334 16.53 7.76 8.16
N GLY A 335 17.27 8.56 7.41
CA GLY A 335 18.72 8.39 7.28
C GLY A 335 19.48 8.87 8.52
N LEU A 336 20.80 8.64 8.53
CA LEU A 336 21.70 8.91 9.66
C LEU A 336 21.65 10.37 10.18
N VAL A 337 21.27 11.34 9.35
CA VAL A 337 21.17 12.75 9.75
C VAL A 337 19.83 13.02 10.45
N LEU A 338 18.72 12.47 9.95
CA LEU A 338 17.39 12.77 10.48
C LEU A 338 17.02 11.92 11.69
N ALA A 339 17.53 10.69 11.79
CA ALA A 339 17.24 9.79 12.91
C ALA A 339 17.66 10.38 14.28
N PRO A 340 18.88 10.88 14.47
CA PRO A 340 19.26 11.52 15.73
C PRO A 340 18.42 12.76 16.06
N LEU A 341 18.04 13.55 15.03
CA LEU A 341 17.20 14.73 15.22
C LEU A 341 15.79 14.36 15.66
N PHE A 342 15.24 13.28 15.11
CA PHE A 342 13.95 12.74 15.50
C PHE A 342 13.95 12.31 16.97
N TRP A 343 14.92 11.49 17.40
CA TRP A 343 15.03 11.03 18.78
C TRP A 343 15.30 12.17 19.75
N LEU A 344 16.10 13.16 19.36
CA LEU A 344 16.28 14.37 20.14
C LEU A 344 14.94 15.12 20.33
N GLY A 345 14.12 15.20 19.28
CA GLY A 345 12.78 15.78 19.34
C GLY A 345 11.86 15.03 20.30
N VAL A 346 11.91 13.69 20.30
CA VAL A 346 11.19 12.83 21.25
C VAL A 346 11.64 13.11 22.69
N VAL A 347 12.95 13.08 22.96
CA VAL A 347 13.53 13.34 24.30
C VAL A 347 13.15 14.72 24.80
N VAL A 348 13.26 15.75 23.95
CA VAL A 348 12.84 17.11 24.29
C VAL A 348 11.35 17.18 24.62
N SER A 349 10.53 16.47 23.85
CA SER A 349 9.08 16.43 24.09
C SER A 349 8.75 15.78 25.45
N ILE A 350 9.40 14.67 25.77
CA ILE A 350 9.27 14.01 27.09
C ILE A 350 9.72 14.98 28.20
N TRP A 351 10.89 15.59 28.04
CA TRP A 351 11.44 16.52 29.02
C TRP A 351 10.49 17.72 29.28
N ARG A 352 9.87 18.28 28.22
CA ARG A 352 8.89 19.36 28.31
C ARG A 352 7.63 18.95 29.08
N VAL A 353 7.17 17.72 28.90
CA VAL A 353 5.99 17.21 29.61
C VAL A 353 6.31 16.96 31.08
N VAL A 354 7.48 16.35 31.40
CA VAL A 354 7.86 15.96 32.76
C VAL A 354 8.23 17.17 33.62
N ARG A 355 9.02 18.12 33.08
CA ARG A 355 9.49 19.29 33.81
C ARG A 355 8.55 20.50 33.82
N TYR A 356 7.35 20.33 33.29
CA TYR A 356 6.38 21.42 33.35
C TYR A 356 5.89 21.66 34.79
N VAL A 357 6.17 22.86 35.31
CA VAL A 357 5.66 23.35 36.60
C VAL A 357 4.61 24.41 36.31
N PRO A 358 3.37 24.26 36.80
CA PRO A 358 2.37 25.32 36.71
C PRO A 358 2.87 26.60 37.39
N LYS A 359 2.69 27.74 36.73
CA LYS A 359 2.93 29.03 37.42
C LYS A 359 1.87 29.21 38.50
N GLU A 360 2.27 29.46 39.73
CA GLU A 360 1.38 29.88 40.78
C GLU A 360 0.57 31.10 40.29
N ARG A 361 -0.74 31.03 40.48
CA ARG A 361 -1.60 32.18 40.23
C ARG A 361 -1.36 33.13 41.39
N ASP A 362 -0.73 34.29 41.11
CA ASP A 362 -0.73 35.41 42.08
C ASP A 362 -2.17 35.69 42.44
N ALA A 363 -2.54 35.46 43.71
CA ALA A 363 -3.91 35.62 44.23
C ALA A 363 -4.42 37.05 44.14
N THR A 364 -3.56 38.00 43.77
CA THR A 364 -3.82 39.41 43.70
C THR A 364 -4.28 39.93 42.32
N SER A 365 -4.25 39.09 41.26
CA SER A 365 -4.67 39.52 39.91
C SER A 365 -6.04 38.98 39.52
N SER A 366 -7.10 39.44 40.17
CA SER A 366 -8.48 39.03 39.90
C SER A 366 -9.05 39.56 38.57
N LEU A 367 -8.28 40.24 37.72
CA LEU A 367 -8.73 40.86 36.49
C LEU A 367 -7.93 40.54 35.23
N SER A 368 -6.92 39.65 35.26
CA SER A 368 -6.23 39.23 34.04
C SER A 368 -6.65 37.85 33.61
N THR A 369 -7.66 37.76 32.76
CA THR A 369 -8.04 36.57 31.97
C THR A 369 -6.99 36.23 30.90
N ILE A 370 -5.68 36.31 31.25
CA ILE A 370 -4.60 35.92 30.32
C ILE A 370 -4.42 34.41 30.44
N SER A 371 -5.03 33.69 29.53
CA SER A 371 -4.68 32.28 29.29
C SER A 371 -3.15 32.13 29.17
N PRO A 372 -2.55 31.12 29.79
CA PRO A 372 -1.10 30.89 29.67
C PRO A 372 -0.74 30.86 28.18
N SER A 373 0.36 31.53 27.84
CA SER A 373 0.86 31.56 26.46
C SER A 373 1.01 30.11 25.95
N PRO A 374 0.45 29.74 24.81
CA PRO A 374 0.46 28.37 24.29
C PRO A 374 1.88 27.78 24.14
N THR A 375 2.91 28.62 24.09
CA THR A 375 4.32 28.21 24.02
C THR A 375 4.87 27.57 25.28
N ASN A 376 4.19 27.71 26.43
CA ASN A 376 4.62 27.11 27.72
C ASN A 376 3.75 25.90 28.11
N SER A 377 2.71 25.59 27.36
CA SER A 377 1.87 24.41 27.63
C SER A 377 2.60 23.10 27.24
N PRO A 378 2.57 22.04 28.06
CA PRO A 378 3.12 20.73 27.69
C PRO A 378 2.21 19.96 26.74
N ALA A 379 0.95 20.38 26.57
CA ALA A 379 -0.06 19.66 25.79
C ALA A 379 0.33 19.38 24.33
N PRO A 380 0.95 20.29 23.55
CA PRO A 380 1.43 19.97 22.20
C PRO A 380 2.45 18.85 22.16
N TYR A 381 3.39 18.83 23.12
CA TYR A 381 4.42 17.81 23.21
C TYR A 381 3.84 16.45 23.61
N LEU A 382 2.95 16.44 24.61
CA LEU A 382 2.22 15.24 25.01
C LEU A 382 1.41 14.66 23.86
N PHE A 383 0.75 15.51 23.08
CA PHE A 383 -0.02 15.08 21.93
C PHE A 383 0.85 14.36 20.89
N LEU A 384 2.03 14.89 20.56
CA LEU A 384 2.97 14.22 19.62
C LEU A 384 3.43 12.87 20.17
N LEU A 385 3.68 12.77 21.47
CA LEU A 385 4.10 11.55 22.16
C LEU A 385 3.00 10.48 22.23
N CYS A 386 1.73 10.86 22.18
CA CYS A 386 0.61 9.93 22.08
C CYS A 386 0.31 9.55 20.62
N TRP A 387 0.38 10.51 19.72
CA TRP A 387 0.02 10.34 18.31
C TRP A 387 0.98 9.40 17.57
N TRP A 388 2.29 9.63 17.68
CA TRP A 388 3.29 8.84 16.96
C TRP A 388 3.24 7.34 17.30
N PRO A 389 3.29 6.86 18.56
CA PRO A 389 3.32 5.43 18.85
C PRO A 389 1.99 4.72 18.53
N VAL A 390 0.85 5.39 18.69
CA VAL A 390 -0.44 4.78 18.35
C VAL A 390 -0.54 4.52 16.84
N LEU A 391 -0.01 5.42 16.00
CA LEU A 391 -0.02 5.21 14.55
C LEU A 391 1.10 4.29 14.03
N LEU A 392 1.98 3.79 14.89
CA LEU A 392 2.87 2.67 14.56
C LEU A 392 2.15 1.31 14.67
N LEU A 393 1.09 1.22 15.49
CA LEU A 393 0.39 -0.05 15.76
C LEU A 393 -0.09 -0.76 14.50
N PRO A 394 -0.63 -0.09 13.46
CA PRO A 394 -1.01 -0.76 12.21
C PRO A 394 0.14 -1.51 11.52
N GLY A 395 1.37 -0.99 11.62
CA GLY A 395 2.57 -1.66 11.11
C GLY A 395 3.08 -2.76 12.01
N ILE A 396 3.00 -2.56 13.34
CA ILE A 396 3.47 -3.52 14.34
C ILE A 396 2.54 -4.74 14.41
N LEU A 397 1.21 -4.53 14.35
CA LEU A 397 0.21 -5.59 14.46
C LEU A 397 -0.02 -6.37 13.17
N ALA A 398 0.70 -6.04 12.08
CA ALA A 398 0.61 -6.72 10.80
C ALA A 398 2.00 -7.15 10.33
N PRO A 399 2.44 -8.39 10.66
CA PRO A 399 3.79 -8.90 10.39
C PRO A 399 4.15 -9.01 8.91
N GLU A 400 3.16 -9.16 8.03
CA GLU A 400 3.38 -9.27 6.58
C GLU A 400 4.25 -8.12 6.06
N GLY A 401 5.45 -8.45 5.57
CA GLY A 401 6.40 -7.48 5.00
C GLY A 401 6.90 -6.41 5.96
N ALA A 402 6.93 -6.69 7.28
CA ALA A 402 7.42 -5.71 8.27
C ALA A 402 8.94 -5.48 8.12
N PRO A 403 9.38 -4.20 8.24
CA PRO A 403 8.61 -2.98 8.48
C PRO A 403 7.90 -2.47 7.22
N HIS A 404 6.62 -2.17 7.30
CA HIS A 404 5.81 -1.76 6.14
C HIS A 404 5.42 -0.28 6.21
N PHE A 405 6.05 0.57 5.39
CA PHE A 405 5.91 2.03 5.47
C PHE A 405 4.52 2.56 5.15
N LEU A 406 3.78 1.91 4.23
CA LEU A 406 2.42 2.31 3.90
C LEU A 406 1.46 2.19 5.08
N ARG A 407 1.65 1.16 5.94
CA ARG A 407 0.78 0.94 7.11
C ARG A 407 0.97 2.00 8.20
N ILE A 408 2.17 2.59 8.26
CA ILE A 408 2.52 3.65 9.22
C ILE A 408 2.52 5.05 8.60
N ILE A 409 1.94 5.22 7.41
CA ILE A 409 1.99 6.50 6.66
C ILE A 409 1.38 7.69 7.45
N GLY A 410 0.44 7.42 8.36
CA GLY A 410 -0.11 8.42 9.27
C GLY A 410 0.90 9.03 10.24
N THR A 411 2.05 8.37 10.46
CA THR A 411 3.12 8.94 11.28
C THR A 411 3.92 10.03 10.56
N ALA A 412 3.70 10.22 9.25
CA ALA A 412 4.52 11.15 8.45
C ALA A 412 4.51 12.59 9.01
N PRO A 413 3.37 13.24 9.30
CA PRO A 413 3.38 14.60 9.82
C PRO A 413 4.08 14.71 11.17
N VAL A 414 3.76 13.83 12.12
CA VAL A 414 4.34 13.90 13.48
C VAL A 414 5.83 13.65 13.48
N THR A 415 6.34 12.76 12.63
CA THR A 415 7.77 12.47 12.49
C THR A 415 8.55 13.74 12.14
N TYR A 416 8.10 14.49 11.14
CA TYR A 416 8.81 15.69 10.72
C TYR A 416 8.60 16.89 11.66
N ILE A 417 7.51 16.92 12.42
CA ILE A 417 7.33 17.89 13.52
C ILE A 417 8.35 17.59 14.64
N LEU A 418 8.54 16.33 15.01
CA LEU A 418 9.55 15.92 16.00
C LEU A 418 10.96 16.21 15.53
N ILE A 419 11.30 15.95 14.27
CA ILE A 419 12.60 16.33 13.68
C ILE A 419 12.81 17.85 13.78
N ALA A 420 11.80 18.65 13.46
CA ALA A 420 11.89 20.10 13.55
C ALA A 420 12.09 20.59 14.99
N ILE A 421 11.48 19.92 15.99
CA ILE A 421 11.71 20.19 17.43
C ILE A 421 13.17 19.87 17.79
N GLY A 422 13.69 18.71 17.38
CA GLY A 422 15.08 18.31 17.61
C GLY A 422 16.08 19.31 16.99
N LEU A 423 15.84 19.68 15.73
CA LEU A 423 16.67 20.64 15.00
C LEU A 423 16.68 22.02 15.67
N ALA A 424 15.53 22.44 16.23
CA ALA A 424 15.41 23.68 16.98
C ALA A 424 16.29 23.74 18.24
N GLN A 425 16.67 22.60 18.83
CA GLN A 425 17.54 22.57 19.99
C GLN A 425 19.03 22.76 19.64
N ILE A 426 19.41 22.36 18.45
CA ILE A 426 20.82 22.47 18.00
C ILE A 426 21.11 23.90 17.52
N SER A 427 20.08 24.65 17.10
CA SER A 427 20.21 26.01 16.61
C SER A 427 20.49 27.02 17.74
N PRO A 428 21.55 27.82 17.70
CA PRO A 428 21.85 28.81 18.73
C PRO A 428 20.81 29.93 18.75
N GLY A 429 20.17 30.16 19.91
CA GLY A 429 19.30 31.33 20.11
C GLY A 429 17.89 31.08 20.68
N LEU A 430 17.48 29.84 20.96
CA LEU A 430 16.28 29.61 21.76
C LEU A 430 16.60 29.83 23.26
N PRO A 431 15.82 30.63 23.98
CA PRO A 431 15.89 30.68 25.42
C PRO A 431 15.34 29.35 25.95
N THR A 432 16.21 28.37 26.10
CA THR A 432 15.90 27.12 26.82
C THR A 432 16.19 27.36 28.28
N GLY A 433 15.20 27.18 29.16
CA GLY A 433 15.42 27.14 30.62
C GLY A 433 16.25 25.94 31.06
N ALA A 434 17.14 25.40 30.25
CA ALA A 434 17.99 24.25 30.46
C ALA A 434 19.46 24.66 30.43
N GLY A 435 19.97 25.17 31.53
CA GLY A 435 21.34 25.67 31.66
C GLY A 435 22.48 24.68 31.46
N ASN A 436 22.22 23.37 31.39
CA ASN A 436 23.29 22.38 31.38
C ASN A 436 23.67 21.82 30.01
N ILE A 437 22.76 21.77 29.04
CA ILE A 437 23.10 21.30 27.68
C ILE A 437 23.78 22.39 26.86
N GLN A 438 23.43 23.67 27.13
CA GLN A 438 24.13 24.81 26.50
C GLN A 438 25.61 24.91 26.88
N TYR A 439 25.98 24.48 28.09
CA TYR A 439 27.37 24.47 28.54
C TYR A 439 28.23 23.46 27.78
N LEU A 440 27.70 22.28 27.46
CA LEU A 440 28.42 21.28 26.69
C LEU A 440 28.57 21.70 25.20
N ILE A 441 27.55 22.33 24.63
CA ILE A 441 27.58 22.83 23.22
C ILE A 441 28.47 24.09 23.11
N SER A 442 28.54 24.93 24.14
CA SER A 442 29.39 26.14 24.12
C SER A 442 30.89 25.83 24.06
N LYS A 443 31.32 24.68 24.58
CA LYS A 443 32.72 24.24 24.55
C LYS A 443 33.20 23.83 23.16
N TRP A 444 32.27 23.51 22.24
CA TRP A 444 32.54 23.23 20.82
C TRP A 444 32.55 24.52 19.95
N ARG A 445 32.29 25.67 20.54
CA ARG A 445 32.00 26.96 19.86
C ARG A 445 33.20 27.85 19.58
N THR A 446 34.39 27.43 19.81
CA THR A 446 35.59 28.30 19.70
C THR A 446 36.18 28.36 18.27
N SER A 447 35.47 28.10 17.21
CA SER A 447 35.93 28.46 15.87
C SER A 447 35.01 29.49 15.19
N ALA A 448 35.62 30.56 14.77
CA ALA A 448 35.05 31.86 14.38
C ALA A 448 34.21 31.88 13.07
N ILE A 449 33.77 30.74 12.55
CA ILE A 449 33.00 30.63 11.29
C ILE A 449 31.46 30.52 11.53
N ALA A 450 31.03 30.33 12.77
CA ALA A 450 29.65 29.97 13.09
C ALA A 450 28.65 31.14 13.13
N SER A 451 29.05 32.39 13.03
CA SER A 451 28.19 33.49 13.48
C SER A 451 27.33 34.20 12.42
N GLN A 452 27.39 33.87 11.16
CA GLN A 452 26.78 34.77 10.18
C GLN A 452 25.57 34.28 9.36
N ARG A 453 25.15 32.99 9.35
CA ARG A 453 24.07 32.55 8.45
C ARG A 453 23.27 31.34 8.91
N ILE A 454 22.74 31.32 10.12
CA ILE A 454 21.98 30.16 10.63
C ILE A 454 20.67 29.93 9.88
N GLY A 455 19.97 30.99 9.40
CA GLY A 455 18.79 30.84 8.55
C GLY A 455 19.05 30.10 7.24
N ASN A 456 20.26 30.19 6.71
CA ASN A 456 20.65 29.49 5.48
C ASN A 456 21.00 28.01 5.72
N TRP A 457 21.48 27.64 6.93
CA TRP A 457 21.83 26.25 7.27
C TRP A 457 20.63 25.31 7.29
N LEU A 458 19.46 25.80 7.65
CA LEU A 458 18.22 25.00 7.71
C LEU A 458 17.74 24.63 6.31
N VAL A 459 17.85 25.54 5.36
CA VAL A 459 17.60 25.25 3.93
C VAL A 459 18.69 24.34 3.39
N LEU A 460 19.94 24.51 3.81
CA LEU A 460 21.08 23.67 3.41
C LEU A 460 20.97 22.21 3.88
N ILE A 461 20.30 21.92 4.98
CA ILE A 461 20.07 20.53 5.42
C ILE A 461 19.04 19.83 4.51
N PHE A 462 17.93 20.50 4.18
CA PHE A 462 16.87 19.87 3.38
C PHE A 462 17.15 19.89 1.86
N LEU A 463 18.01 20.77 1.36
CA LEU A 463 18.42 20.76 -0.04
C LEU A 463 19.21 19.49 -0.41
N PRO A 464 20.28 19.09 0.31
CA PRO A 464 20.96 17.82 0.07
C PRO A 464 20.03 16.61 0.19
N ILE A 465 19.12 16.61 1.21
CA ILE A 465 18.13 15.55 1.38
C ILE A 465 17.20 15.48 0.16
N GLY A 466 16.74 16.63 -0.34
CA GLY A 466 15.94 16.70 -1.56
C GLY A 466 16.68 16.17 -2.79
N LEU A 467 17.96 16.53 -2.97
CA LEU A 467 18.82 16.03 -4.06
C LEU A 467 19.05 14.53 -3.96
N VAL A 468 19.29 14.00 -2.75
CA VAL A 468 19.39 12.56 -2.50
C VAL A 468 18.06 11.89 -2.83
N THR A 469 16.92 12.49 -2.47
CA THR A 469 15.59 11.96 -2.81
C THR A 469 15.36 11.94 -4.32
N VAL A 470 15.77 12.99 -5.06
CA VAL A 470 15.70 13.00 -6.53
C VAL A 470 16.55 11.87 -7.12
N ARG A 471 17.81 11.77 -6.72
CA ARG A 471 18.70 10.68 -7.18
C ARG A 471 18.10 9.31 -6.87
N ASP A 472 17.70 9.10 -5.62
CA ASP A 472 17.27 7.79 -5.15
C ASP A 472 15.91 7.38 -5.72
N TYR A 473 14.99 8.33 -5.97
CA TYR A 473 13.68 8.03 -6.55
C TYR A 473 13.72 7.94 -8.08
N PHE A 474 14.24 9.00 -8.75
CA PHE A 474 14.13 9.10 -10.21
C PHE A 474 15.25 8.36 -10.97
N ILE A 475 16.34 8.01 -10.31
CA ILE A 475 17.48 7.31 -10.94
C ILE A 475 17.60 5.89 -10.39
N ARG A 476 17.84 5.74 -9.06
CA ARG A 476 18.14 4.43 -8.49
C ARG A 476 16.92 3.54 -8.40
N TRP A 477 15.82 4.06 -7.84
CA TRP A 477 14.60 3.29 -7.67
C TRP A 477 13.89 3.07 -9.02
N ALA A 478 13.73 4.10 -9.83
CA ALA A 478 13.08 4.00 -11.13
C ALA A 478 13.78 3.06 -12.13
N GLY A 479 15.08 2.79 -11.93
CA GLY A 479 15.86 1.85 -12.74
C GLY A 479 15.90 0.41 -12.19
N GLN A 480 15.14 0.08 -11.15
CA GLN A 480 15.14 -1.29 -10.59
C GLN A 480 14.33 -2.25 -11.46
N PRO A 481 14.90 -3.44 -11.81
CA PRO A 481 14.19 -4.44 -12.61
C PRO A 481 12.96 -5.01 -11.90
N GLU A 482 12.96 -5.06 -10.56
CA GLU A 482 11.84 -5.54 -9.74
C GLU A 482 10.55 -4.74 -9.96
N LEU A 483 10.65 -3.49 -10.43
CA LEU A 483 9.49 -2.66 -10.74
C LEU A 483 8.70 -3.17 -11.94
N TYR A 484 9.31 -3.95 -12.82
CA TYR A 484 8.64 -4.58 -13.96
C TYR A 484 7.44 -5.44 -13.49
N MET A 485 7.69 -6.28 -12.49
CA MET A 485 6.64 -7.14 -11.90
C MET A 485 5.79 -6.39 -10.87
N ALA A 486 6.41 -5.52 -10.05
CA ALA A 486 5.71 -4.81 -8.98
C ALA A 486 4.65 -3.82 -9.49
N TYR A 487 4.82 -3.31 -10.72
CA TYR A 487 3.91 -2.36 -11.37
C TYR A 487 3.23 -2.95 -12.62
N ASP A 488 3.13 -4.26 -12.70
CA ASP A 488 2.45 -4.98 -13.80
C ASP A 488 2.80 -4.38 -15.19
N VAL A 489 4.10 -4.06 -15.43
CA VAL A 489 4.54 -3.47 -16.70
C VAL A 489 4.22 -4.40 -17.85
N TYR A 490 4.36 -5.70 -17.64
CA TYR A 490 3.97 -6.74 -18.60
C TYR A 490 2.49 -6.68 -18.99
N ALA A 491 1.60 -6.32 -18.08
CA ALA A 491 0.18 -6.16 -18.41
C ALA A 491 -0.08 -4.89 -19.24
N VAL A 492 0.70 -3.83 -19.02
CA VAL A 492 0.67 -2.63 -19.88
C VAL A 492 1.18 -2.96 -21.28
N GLU A 493 2.18 -3.82 -21.42
CA GLU A 493 2.68 -4.32 -22.70
C GLU A 493 1.63 -5.18 -23.39
N LEU A 494 0.97 -6.08 -22.67
CA LEU A 494 -0.12 -6.90 -23.21
C LEU A 494 -1.31 -6.04 -23.67
N VAL A 495 -1.70 -5.00 -22.93
CA VAL A 495 -2.73 -4.05 -23.37
C VAL A 495 -2.38 -3.45 -24.73
N LYS A 496 -1.14 -3.00 -24.90
CA LYS A 496 -0.69 -2.44 -26.18
C LYS A 496 -0.71 -3.45 -27.33
N GLN A 497 -0.41 -4.72 -27.04
CA GLN A 497 -0.48 -5.81 -28.01
C GLN A 497 -1.93 -6.04 -28.47
N ILE A 498 -2.87 -6.10 -27.50
CA ILE A 498 -4.28 -6.28 -27.81
C ILE A 498 -4.83 -5.05 -28.56
N GLU A 499 -4.45 -3.83 -28.19
CA GLU A 499 -4.87 -2.59 -28.87
C GLU A 499 -4.25 -2.42 -30.27
N ALA A 500 -3.11 -3.05 -30.54
CA ALA A 500 -2.47 -3.04 -31.84
C ALA A 500 -3.06 -4.08 -32.81
N GLU A 501 -3.86 -5.03 -32.32
CA GLU A 501 -4.57 -5.98 -33.15
C GLU A 501 -5.70 -5.28 -33.92
N THR A 502 -5.79 -5.56 -35.19
CA THR A 502 -6.77 -4.94 -36.11
C THR A 502 -7.73 -5.93 -36.76
N ASP A 503 -7.45 -7.23 -36.64
CA ASP A 503 -8.30 -8.28 -37.19
C ASP A 503 -9.48 -8.59 -36.24
N PRO A 504 -10.72 -8.25 -36.64
CA PRO A 504 -11.90 -8.51 -35.79
C PRO A 504 -12.23 -10.00 -35.66
N SER A 505 -11.60 -10.87 -36.42
CA SER A 505 -11.76 -12.33 -36.30
C SER A 505 -10.91 -12.94 -35.18
N VAL A 506 -10.10 -12.12 -34.50
CA VAL A 506 -9.23 -12.52 -33.37
C VAL A 506 -9.91 -12.25 -32.04
N ALA A 507 -9.79 -13.18 -31.10
CA ALA A 507 -10.11 -12.97 -29.70
C ALA A 507 -8.94 -13.39 -28.80
N TYR A 508 -8.74 -12.66 -27.70
CA TYR A 508 -7.72 -12.99 -26.71
C TYR A 508 -8.29 -13.81 -25.57
N ILE A 509 -7.56 -14.83 -25.15
CA ILE A 509 -7.87 -15.67 -24.00
C ILE A 509 -6.80 -15.47 -22.93
N ILE A 510 -7.25 -15.16 -21.72
CA ILE A 510 -6.38 -14.92 -20.57
C ILE A 510 -6.73 -15.94 -19.50
N PRO A 511 -6.02 -17.06 -19.42
CA PRO A 511 -6.21 -18.04 -18.36
C PRO A 511 -5.92 -17.42 -17.01
N MET A 512 -6.85 -17.57 -16.07
CA MET A 512 -6.77 -17.01 -14.73
C MET A 512 -6.99 -18.10 -13.69
N ASP A 513 -6.16 -18.03 -12.67
CA ASP A 513 -6.27 -18.85 -11.51
C ASP A 513 -7.37 -18.32 -10.58
N LEU A 514 -8.38 -19.14 -10.31
CA LEU A 514 -9.48 -18.83 -9.39
C LEU A 514 -9.10 -19.15 -7.94
N ARG A 515 -8.02 -18.60 -7.41
CA ARG A 515 -7.73 -18.76 -5.97
C ARG A 515 -8.92 -18.29 -5.15
N ALA A 516 -9.29 -19.10 -4.15
CA ALA A 516 -10.47 -18.88 -3.33
C ALA A 516 -10.62 -17.40 -2.91
N GLY A 517 -11.72 -16.76 -3.34
CA GLY A 517 -12.09 -15.41 -2.96
C GLY A 517 -11.57 -14.27 -3.84
N HIS A 518 -10.84 -14.54 -4.93
CA HIS A 518 -10.47 -13.52 -5.90
C HIS A 518 -11.31 -13.61 -7.17
N GLU A 519 -11.76 -12.46 -7.69
CA GLU A 519 -12.35 -12.40 -9.04
C GLU A 519 -11.29 -12.85 -10.05
N ALA A 520 -11.68 -13.71 -11.00
CA ALA A 520 -10.82 -14.17 -12.09
C ALA A 520 -10.63 -13.05 -13.13
N ARG A 521 -9.89 -11.99 -12.77
CA ARG A 521 -9.65 -10.83 -13.66
C ARG A 521 -8.32 -10.13 -13.34
N HIS A 522 -7.72 -9.52 -14.34
CA HIS A 522 -6.49 -8.73 -14.19
C HIS A 522 -6.82 -7.23 -14.17
N TYR A 523 -6.83 -6.60 -13.00
CA TYR A 523 -7.30 -5.22 -12.83
C TYR A 523 -6.52 -4.20 -13.68
N THR A 524 -5.22 -4.40 -13.89
CA THR A 524 -4.40 -3.50 -14.71
C THR A 524 -4.84 -3.53 -16.18
N LEU A 525 -5.15 -4.73 -16.69
CA LEU A 525 -5.69 -4.92 -18.04
C LEU A 525 -7.07 -4.25 -18.16
N ASP A 526 -8.00 -4.59 -17.27
CA ASP A 526 -9.37 -4.05 -17.26
C ASP A 526 -9.42 -2.53 -17.17
N PHE A 527 -8.50 -1.95 -16.38
CA PHE A 527 -8.46 -0.50 -16.20
C PHE A 527 -7.86 0.22 -17.40
N LEU A 528 -6.89 -0.37 -18.09
CA LEU A 528 -6.14 0.33 -19.14
C LEU A 528 -6.69 0.09 -20.54
N TYR A 529 -7.20 -1.12 -20.81
CA TYR A 529 -7.67 -1.47 -22.16
C TYR A 529 -8.84 -0.62 -22.64
N ARG A 530 -8.78 -0.14 -23.88
CA ARG A 530 -9.80 0.71 -24.53
C ARG A 530 -10.07 0.32 -25.98
N GLY A 531 -9.50 -0.80 -26.43
CA GLY A 531 -9.69 -1.29 -27.80
C GLY A 531 -11.03 -2.00 -28.02
N ASP A 532 -11.27 -2.42 -29.26
CA ASP A 532 -12.49 -3.10 -29.68
C ASP A 532 -12.31 -4.63 -29.75
N ILE A 533 -11.07 -5.13 -29.75
CA ILE A 533 -10.77 -6.58 -29.81
C ILE A 533 -11.22 -7.25 -28.51
N PRO A 534 -12.06 -8.27 -28.55
CA PRO A 534 -12.53 -8.92 -27.34
C PRO A 534 -11.43 -9.73 -26.66
N TYR A 535 -11.39 -9.66 -25.33
CA TYR A 535 -10.61 -10.58 -24.51
C TYR A 535 -11.51 -11.24 -23.45
N TYR A 536 -11.20 -12.49 -23.13
CA TYR A 536 -11.98 -13.30 -22.23
C TYR A 536 -11.09 -13.87 -21.13
N TYR A 537 -11.49 -13.68 -19.87
CA TYR A 537 -10.88 -14.41 -18.77
C TYR A 537 -11.38 -15.83 -18.74
N LEU A 538 -10.45 -16.76 -18.67
CA LEU A 538 -10.75 -18.18 -18.71
C LEU A 538 -10.38 -18.83 -17.38
N PRO A 539 -11.37 -19.28 -16.57
CA PRO A 539 -11.12 -20.17 -15.47
C PRO A 539 -10.52 -21.48 -15.97
N VAL A 540 -9.48 -21.97 -15.33
CA VAL A 540 -8.75 -23.18 -15.73
C VAL A 540 -9.29 -24.46 -15.07
N ASP A 541 -10.59 -24.50 -14.80
CA ASP A 541 -11.29 -25.66 -14.25
C ASP A 541 -11.95 -26.50 -15.34
N GLU A 542 -12.13 -27.79 -15.06
CA GLU A 542 -12.72 -28.75 -16.02
C GLU A 542 -14.24 -28.56 -16.22
N THR A 543 -14.93 -27.85 -15.34
CA THR A 543 -16.39 -27.70 -15.42
C THR A 543 -16.79 -26.54 -16.31
N SER A 544 -16.01 -25.44 -16.36
CA SER A 544 -16.36 -24.22 -17.05
C SER A 544 -15.44 -23.89 -18.25
N ALA A 545 -14.19 -24.38 -18.27
CA ALA A 545 -13.22 -24.02 -19.30
C ALA A 545 -13.69 -24.30 -20.72
N ALA A 546 -14.27 -25.49 -20.97
CA ALA A 546 -14.77 -25.88 -22.29
C ALA A 546 -15.92 -24.97 -22.78
N ALA A 547 -16.89 -24.66 -21.91
CA ALA A 547 -18.00 -23.79 -22.22
C ALA A 547 -17.54 -22.35 -22.49
N ARG A 548 -16.58 -21.86 -21.69
CA ARG A 548 -16.02 -20.51 -21.85
C ARG A 548 -15.18 -20.38 -23.13
N LEU A 549 -14.35 -21.38 -23.47
CA LEU A 549 -13.61 -21.40 -24.73
C LEU A 549 -14.58 -21.42 -25.92
N THR A 550 -15.63 -22.23 -25.87
CA THR A 550 -16.68 -22.26 -26.89
C THR A 550 -17.34 -20.89 -27.05
N GLN A 551 -17.67 -20.22 -25.96
CA GLN A 551 -18.22 -18.88 -25.97
C GLN A 551 -17.23 -17.87 -26.60
N ALA A 552 -15.97 -17.94 -26.25
CA ALA A 552 -14.93 -17.05 -26.77
C ALA A 552 -14.59 -17.31 -28.23
N ALA A 553 -14.75 -18.54 -28.72
CA ALA A 553 -14.53 -18.92 -30.12
C ALA A 553 -15.70 -18.50 -31.05
N ALA A 554 -16.88 -18.23 -30.48
CA ALA A 554 -18.06 -17.90 -31.26
C ALA A 554 -17.86 -16.61 -32.11
N GLY A 555 -17.90 -16.73 -33.44
CA GLY A 555 -17.70 -15.62 -34.36
C GLY A 555 -16.23 -15.32 -34.68
N HIS A 556 -15.25 -16.00 -34.10
CA HIS A 556 -13.82 -15.78 -34.33
C HIS A 556 -13.19 -16.93 -35.13
N GLN A 557 -12.11 -16.63 -35.82
CA GLN A 557 -11.31 -17.62 -36.56
C GLN A 557 -10.00 -17.95 -35.85
N THR A 558 -9.57 -17.07 -34.95
CA THR A 558 -8.29 -17.17 -34.25
C THR A 558 -8.44 -16.84 -32.77
N LEU A 559 -7.86 -17.67 -31.90
CA LEU A 559 -7.71 -17.40 -30.49
C LEU A 559 -6.23 -17.13 -30.18
N ARG A 560 -5.94 -15.99 -29.56
CA ARG A 560 -4.62 -15.68 -29.00
C ARG A 560 -4.64 -15.93 -27.49
N VAL A 561 -3.94 -16.96 -27.06
CA VAL A 561 -3.95 -17.43 -25.66
C VAL A 561 -2.70 -16.93 -24.95
N VAL A 562 -2.89 -16.17 -23.87
CA VAL A 562 -1.81 -15.65 -23.04
C VAL A 562 -1.38 -16.72 -22.04
N ARG A 563 -0.08 -17.05 -22.02
CA ARG A 563 0.53 -17.93 -21.02
C ARG A 563 1.46 -17.15 -20.13
N TRP A 564 1.11 -17.01 -18.85
CA TRP A 564 1.95 -16.33 -17.89
C TRP A 564 3.20 -17.16 -17.57
N LEU A 565 4.40 -16.54 -17.62
CA LEU A 565 5.69 -17.21 -17.36
C LEU A 565 6.27 -16.83 -15.99
N GLN A 566 6.06 -15.61 -15.51
CA GLN A 566 6.71 -15.07 -14.30
C GLN A 566 5.75 -14.37 -13.34
N ASP A 567 4.46 -14.27 -13.66
CA ASP A 567 3.48 -13.64 -12.79
C ASP A 567 3.05 -14.60 -11.65
N LYS A 568 2.42 -14.03 -10.63
CA LYS A 568 1.65 -14.75 -9.60
C LYS A 568 0.53 -15.64 -10.19
N HIS A 569 0.19 -15.43 -11.44
CA HIS A 569 -0.74 -16.25 -12.22
C HIS A 569 -0.04 -17.29 -13.12
N ALA A 570 1.27 -17.43 -13.03
CA ALA A 570 2.04 -18.37 -13.84
C ALA A 570 1.61 -19.84 -13.67
N ALA A 571 1.06 -20.17 -12.51
CA ALA A 571 0.48 -21.47 -12.22
C ALA A 571 -0.90 -21.72 -12.85
N ALA A 572 -1.45 -20.73 -13.58
CA ALA A 572 -2.71 -20.93 -14.29
C ALA A 572 -2.56 -22.05 -15.35
N ASP A 573 -3.50 -23.00 -15.36
CA ASP A 573 -3.50 -24.19 -16.21
C ASP A 573 -2.43 -25.23 -15.88
N GLU A 574 -1.99 -25.36 -14.62
CA GLU A 574 -1.08 -26.45 -14.19
C GLU A 574 -1.58 -27.86 -14.53
N ARG A 575 -2.89 -28.06 -14.61
CA ARG A 575 -3.54 -29.32 -15.04
C ARG A 575 -3.65 -29.43 -16.54
N GLU A 576 -3.22 -28.43 -17.30
CA GLU A 576 -3.24 -28.37 -18.77
C GLU A 576 -4.65 -28.55 -19.38
N VAL A 577 -5.72 -28.20 -18.65
CA VAL A 577 -7.09 -28.34 -19.14
C VAL A 577 -7.33 -27.47 -20.37
N VAL A 578 -6.90 -26.21 -20.33
CA VAL A 578 -7.03 -25.26 -21.46
C VAL A 578 -6.14 -25.68 -22.61
N THR A 579 -4.90 -26.07 -22.31
CA THR A 579 -3.93 -26.57 -23.31
C THR A 579 -4.48 -27.82 -24.03
N PHE A 580 -5.06 -28.76 -23.26
CA PHE A 580 -5.66 -29.97 -23.80
C PHE A 580 -6.85 -29.66 -24.71
N LEU A 581 -7.77 -28.80 -24.29
CA LEU A 581 -8.92 -28.40 -25.08
C LEU A 581 -8.51 -27.74 -26.42
N LEU A 582 -7.52 -26.84 -26.36
CA LEU A 582 -7.02 -26.16 -27.55
C LEU A 582 -6.33 -27.16 -28.50
N ALA A 583 -5.39 -27.94 -28.01
CA ALA A 583 -4.61 -28.86 -28.84
C ALA A 583 -5.46 -29.96 -29.47
N THR A 584 -6.55 -30.39 -28.82
CA THR A 584 -7.46 -31.41 -29.38
C THR A 584 -8.50 -30.86 -30.39
N THR A 585 -8.66 -29.52 -30.45
CA THR A 585 -9.77 -28.90 -31.22
C THR A 585 -9.26 -27.88 -32.24
N ALA A 586 -8.15 -27.21 -31.97
CA ALA A 586 -7.60 -26.12 -32.81
C ALA A 586 -6.15 -26.44 -33.21
N GLN A 587 -5.61 -25.68 -34.15
CA GLN A 587 -4.22 -25.82 -34.61
C GLN A 587 -3.36 -24.66 -34.07
N LEU A 588 -2.27 -24.97 -33.38
CA LEU A 588 -1.26 -23.98 -33.01
C LEU A 588 -0.53 -23.51 -34.29
N VAL A 589 -0.58 -22.20 -34.56
CA VAL A 589 0.04 -21.59 -35.74
C VAL A 589 1.34 -20.88 -35.38
N GLU A 590 1.38 -20.19 -34.22
CA GLU A 590 2.48 -19.33 -33.86
C GLU A 590 2.62 -19.23 -32.34
N GLU A 591 3.86 -19.07 -31.86
CA GLU A 591 4.17 -18.75 -30.48
C GLU A 591 5.11 -17.55 -30.41
N GLU A 592 4.71 -16.51 -29.69
CA GLU A 592 5.52 -15.32 -29.44
C GLU A 592 5.84 -15.24 -27.94
N THR A 593 7.12 -15.22 -27.57
CA THR A 593 7.54 -15.19 -26.16
C THR A 593 8.05 -13.79 -25.79
N TYR A 594 7.47 -13.26 -24.70
CA TYR A 594 7.83 -11.99 -24.06
C TYR A 594 8.47 -12.26 -22.67
N SER A 595 8.88 -11.20 -21.98
CA SER A 595 9.60 -11.37 -20.69
C SER A 595 8.79 -12.08 -19.61
N ALA A 596 7.49 -11.85 -19.52
CA ALA A 596 6.64 -12.38 -18.45
C ALA A 596 5.48 -13.25 -18.96
N TYR A 597 5.27 -13.31 -20.25
CA TYR A 597 4.19 -14.10 -20.86
C TYR A 597 4.58 -14.56 -22.26
N ARG A 598 3.84 -15.53 -22.77
CA ARG A 598 3.86 -15.99 -24.16
C ARG A 598 2.46 -15.86 -24.74
N ILE A 599 2.35 -15.54 -26.01
CA ILE A 599 1.10 -15.56 -26.76
C ILE A 599 1.14 -16.74 -27.71
N GLU A 600 0.18 -17.65 -27.59
CA GLU A 600 -0.04 -18.77 -28.48
C GLU A 600 -1.20 -18.40 -29.43
N THR A 601 -0.97 -18.44 -30.75
CA THR A 601 -1.98 -18.18 -31.79
C THR A 601 -2.54 -19.50 -32.28
N TRP A 602 -3.82 -19.71 -32.02
CA TRP A 602 -4.54 -20.94 -32.37
C TRP A 602 -5.56 -20.68 -33.47
N ALA A 603 -5.44 -21.34 -34.62
CA ALA A 603 -6.43 -21.31 -35.71
C ALA A 603 -7.59 -22.25 -35.37
N LEU A 604 -8.80 -21.75 -35.46
CA LEU A 604 -10.02 -22.52 -35.26
C LEU A 604 -10.49 -23.18 -36.56
N PRO A 605 -11.02 -24.41 -36.51
CA PRO A 605 -11.56 -25.08 -37.70
C PRO A 605 -12.80 -24.38 -38.30
N SER A 606 -13.53 -23.61 -37.49
CA SER A 606 -14.67 -22.80 -37.94
C SER A 606 -15.01 -21.70 -36.93
N THR A 607 -15.78 -20.72 -37.31
CA THR A 607 -16.33 -19.67 -36.42
C THR A 607 -17.39 -20.19 -35.43
N HIS A 608 -17.75 -21.46 -35.50
CA HIS A 608 -18.69 -22.16 -34.62
C HIS A 608 -18.01 -23.34 -33.92
N THR A 609 -16.72 -23.21 -33.64
CA THR A 609 -15.92 -24.25 -32.96
C THR A 609 -16.45 -24.49 -31.53
N THR A 610 -16.70 -25.74 -31.21
CA THR A 610 -17.12 -26.18 -29.87
C THR A 610 -16.00 -26.97 -29.23
N PHE A 611 -15.65 -26.57 -28.02
CA PHE A 611 -14.66 -27.27 -27.18
C PHE A 611 -15.37 -28.23 -26.22
N ALA A 612 -14.83 -29.44 -26.10
CA ALA A 612 -15.33 -30.44 -25.16
C ALA A 612 -14.18 -31.30 -24.62
N LEU A 613 -14.21 -31.59 -23.34
CA LEU A 613 -13.32 -32.59 -22.77
C LEU A 613 -13.79 -34.00 -23.16
N PRO A 614 -12.86 -34.95 -23.34
CA PRO A 614 -13.22 -36.30 -23.73
C PRO A 614 -13.99 -37.01 -22.62
N VAL A 615 -14.95 -37.84 -23.00
CA VAL A 615 -15.59 -38.78 -22.06
C VAL A 615 -14.60 -39.90 -21.75
N ILE A 616 -14.20 -40.05 -20.48
CA ILE A 616 -13.24 -41.09 -20.06
C ILE A 616 -14.00 -42.39 -19.82
N GLN A 617 -14.03 -43.26 -20.83
CA GLN A 617 -14.89 -44.45 -20.85
C GLN A 617 -14.16 -45.79 -20.70
N ARG A 618 -12.89 -45.90 -21.13
CA ARG A 618 -12.16 -47.14 -21.09
C ARG A 618 -11.80 -47.48 -19.65
N THR A 619 -12.46 -48.47 -19.08
CA THR A 619 -12.14 -48.99 -17.75
C THR A 619 -10.72 -49.56 -17.69
N VAL A 620 -9.96 -49.18 -16.69
CA VAL A 620 -8.59 -49.63 -16.42
C VAL A 620 -8.52 -50.45 -15.14
N ASP A 621 -9.14 -49.90 -14.07
CA ASP A 621 -9.27 -50.52 -12.72
C ASP A 621 -7.94 -51.04 -12.14
N ALA A 622 -6.91 -50.19 -12.14
CA ALA A 622 -5.59 -50.53 -11.66
C ALA A 622 -5.23 -49.72 -10.40
N THR A 623 -4.79 -50.40 -9.36
CA THR A 623 -4.45 -49.81 -8.05
C THR A 623 -2.94 -49.60 -7.94
N PHE A 624 -2.52 -48.38 -7.64
CA PHE A 624 -1.13 -47.97 -7.41
C PHE A 624 -0.89 -47.84 -5.90
N GLY A 625 -0.06 -48.72 -5.35
CA GLY A 625 0.03 -48.90 -3.92
C GLY A 625 -1.37 -49.16 -3.36
N ASP A 626 -1.60 -48.99 -2.09
CA ASP A 626 -2.94 -49.14 -1.51
C ASP A 626 -3.69 -47.78 -1.40
N VAL A 627 -3.24 -46.77 -2.12
CA VAL A 627 -3.70 -45.37 -1.90
C VAL A 627 -4.41 -44.75 -3.09
N LEU A 628 -4.12 -45.16 -4.35
CA LEU A 628 -4.66 -44.52 -5.53
C LEU A 628 -5.07 -45.53 -6.59
N ARG A 629 -6.27 -45.40 -7.16
CA ARG A 629 -6.78 -46.27 -8.23
C ARG A 629 -6.98 -45.45 -9.51
N LEU A 630 -6.44 -45.95 -10.62
CA LEU A 630 -6.78 -45.47 -11.96
C LEU A 630 -8.04 -46.23 -12.43
N GLU A 631 -9.18 -45.55 -12.43
CA GLU A 631 -10.46 -46.15 -12.80
C GLU A 631 -10.63 -46.28 -14.30
N ALA A 632 -10.29 -45.23 -15.03
CA ALA A 632 -10.51 -45.18 -16.47
C ALA A 632 -9.50 -44.28 -17.19
N ALA A 633 -9.35 -44.50 -18.49
CA ALA A 633 -8.52 -43.68 -19.35
C ALA A 633 -9.21 -43.42 -20.70
N SER A 634 -8.86 -42.30 -21.34
CA SER A 634 -9.14 -42.00 -22.75
C SER A 634 -7.82 -41.58 -23.41
N VAL A 635 -7.49 -42.19 -24.55
CA VAL A 635 -6.24 -41.97 -25.29
C VAL A 635 -6.57 -41.70 -26.75
N SER A 636 -6.05 -40.60 -27.29
CA SER A 636 -6.22 -40.25 -28.71
C SER A 636 -4.96 -39.61 -29.27
N ALA A 637 -4.63 -39.93 -30.51
CA ALA A 637 -3.56 -39.24 -31.23
C ALA A 637 -4.14 -37.97 -31.87
N VAL A 638 -3.43 -36.87 -31.73
CA VAL A 638 -3.80 -35.54 -32.25
C VAL A 638 -2.57 -35.01 -33.02
N GLY A 639 -2.54 -35.20 -34.34
CA GLY A 639 -1.34 -34.92 -35.12
C GLY A 639 -0.19 -35.78 -34.64
N GLU A 640 0.95 -35.18 -34.35
CA GLU A 640 2.17 -35.84 -33.81
C GLU A 640 2.16 -35.98 -32.29
N THR A 641 1.12 -35.55 -31.60
CA THR A 641 1.01 -35.63 -30.13
C THR A 641 0.00 -36.68 -29.70
N VAL A 642 0.11 -37.13 -28.45
CA VAL A 642 -0.86 -38.04 -27.82
C VAL A 642 -1.54 -37.33 -26.68
N ALA A 643 -2.86 -37.20 -26.77
CA ALA A 643 -3.72 -36.64 -25.74
C ALA A 643 -4.26 -37.77 -24.85
N VAL A 644 -4.07 -37.65 -23.53
CA VAL A 644 -4.47 -38.65 -22.55
C VAL A 644 -5.29 -38.01 -21.47
N ALA A 645 -6.45 -38.60 -21.20
CA ALA A 645 -7.27 -38.20 -20.05
C ALA A 645 -7.41 -39.42 -19.11
N LEU A 646 -7.11 -39.20 -17.83
CA LEU A 646 -7.11 -40.21 -16.79
C LEU A 646 -8.10 -39.90 -15.69
N ARG A 647 -8.83 -40.88 -15.18
CA ARG A 647 -9.71 -40.75 -14.03
C ARG A 647 -9.14 -41.50 -12.83
N TRP A 648 -8.83 -40.77 -11.78
CA TRP A 648 -8.26 -41.25 -10.55
C TRP A 648 -9.26 -41.27 -9.42
N ALA A 649 -9.26 -42.34 -8.61
CA ALA A 649 -9.99 -42.43 -7.35
C ALA A 649 -9.01 -42.62 -6.19
N PRO A 650 -8.93 -41.72 -5.23
CA PRO A 650 -8.18 -41.93 -4.00
C PRO A 650 -8.88 -43.00 -3.16
N LEU A 651 -8.12 -43.99 -2.70
CA LEU A 651 -8.60 -45.09 -1.86
C LEU A 651 -8.42 -44.78 -0.36
N ALA A 652 -7.42 -43.97 -0.05
CA ALA A 652 -7.14 -43.48 1.31
C ALA A 652 -6.60 -42.06 1.27
N ALA A 653 -6.59 -41.39 2.42
CA ALA A 653 -5.90 -40.12 2.56
C ALA A 653 -4.39 -40.31 2.35
N MET A 654 -3.79 -39.44 1.60
CA MET A 654 -2.36 -39.45 1.28
C MET A 654 -1.66 -38.34 2.05
N ASP A 655 -0.46 -38.57 2.53
CA ASP A 655 0.39 -37.63 3.26
C ASP A 655 1.50 -37.01 2.39
N VAL A 656 1.58 -37.46 1.12
CA VAL A 656 2.61 -37.09 0.15
C VAL A 656 1.96 -36.64 -1.16
N ASP A 657 2.60 -35.69 -1.83
CA ASP A 657 2.21 -35.24 -3.17
C ASP A 657 2.91 -36.13 -4.22
N PHE A 658 2.14 -36.99 -4.88
CA PHE A 658 2.65 -37.87 -5.93
C PHE A 658 2.74 -37.18 -7.29
N LYS A 659 3.70 -37.63 -8.12
CA LYS A 659 3.76 -37.33 -9.55
C LYS A 659 3.31 -38.51 -10.38
N ALA A 660 2.66 -38.25 -11.51
CA ALA A 660 2.46 -39.21 -12.57
C ALA A 660 3.40 -38.88 -13.73
N SER A 661 4.07 -39.93 -14.23
CA SER A 661 4.88 -39.93 -15.44
C SER A 661 4.14 -40.72 -16.50
N LEU A 662 3.75 -40.05 -17.61
CA LEU A 662 3.23 -40.71 -18.79
C LEU A 662 4.35 -40.85 -19.82
N ARG A 663 4.54 -42.05 -20.37
CA ARG A 663 5.65 -42.37 -21.27
C ARG A 663 5.14 -43.02 -22.55
N LEU A 664 5.66 -42.58 -23.68
CA LEU A 664 5.53 -43.31 -24.94
C LEU A 664 6.80 -44.12 -25.16
N VAL A 665 6.63 -45.43 -25.26
CA VAL A 665 7.72 -46.37 -25.42
C VAL A 665 7.65 -46.96 -26.84
N ALA A 666 8.74 -46.86 -27.58
CA ALA A 666 8.87 -47.41 -28.92
C ALA A 666 8.98 -48.95 -28.86
N PRO A 667 8.76 -49.67 -29.97
CA PRO A 667 8.86 -51.13 -30.01
C PRO A 667 10.22 -51.70 -29.60
N ASP A 668 11.28 -50.89 -29.65
CA ASP A 668 12.63 -51.26 -29.21
C ASP A 668 12.85 -51.10 -27.68
N GLY A 669 11.81 -50.66 -26.96
CA GLY A 669 11.84 -50.44 -25.50
C GLY A 669 12.34 -49.06 -25.06
N ASN A 670 12.70 -48.16 -25.98
CA ASN A 670 13.15 -46.82 -25.68
C ASN A 670 11.97 -45.86 -25.37
N VAL A 671 12.11 -45.04 -24.34
CA VAL A 671 11.15 -43.94 -24.06
C VAL A 671 11.43 -42.82 -25.03
N VAL A 672 10.48 -42.53 -25.94
CA VAL A 672 10.61 -41.49 -26.96
C VAL A 672 9.95 -40.17 -26.58
N ALA A 673 8.94 -40.21 -25.69
CA ALA A 673 8.34 -39.01 -25.09
C ALA A 673 7.93 -39.32 -23.66
N GLN A 674 8.05 -38.31 -22.81
CA GLN A 674 7.70 -38.44 -21.40
C GLN A 674 7.12 -37.09 -20.90
N LYS A 675 6.11 -37.19 -20.03
CA LYS A 675 5.52 -36.04 -19.34
C LYS A 675 5.33 -36.38 -17.87
N ASP A 676 6.02 -35.60 -17.02
CA ASP A 676 5.99 -35.78 -15.57
C ASP A 676 5.29 -34.58 -14.94
N ARG A 677 4.26 -34.83 -14.15
CA ARG A 677 3.51 -33.76 -13.48
C ARG A 677 3.01 -34.25 -12.14
N PHE A 678 2.88 -33.30 -11.17
CA PHE A 678 2.15 -33.58 -9.93
C PHE A 678 0.69 -33.87 -10.25
N LEU A 679 0.12 -34.87 -9.58
CA LEU A 679 -1.30 -35.11 -9.59
C LEU A 679 -1.99 -34.01 -8.80
N ARG A 680 -2.99 -33.34 -9.40
CA ARG A 680 -3.64 -32.16 -8.83
C ARG A 680 -5.16 -32.32 -8.79
N HIS A 681 -5.77 -32.02 -7.63
CA HIS A 681 -7.19 -31.73 -7.52
C HIS A 681 -7.41 -30.23 -7.63
N ASN A 682 -8.42 -29.84 -8.38
CA ASN A 682 -8.56 -28.44 -8.78
C ASN A 682 -7.25 -27.94 -9.44
N TRP A 683 -6.85 -26.70 -9.22
CA TRP A 683 -5.69 -26.12 -9.87
C TRP A 683 -4.43 -26.08 -9.01
N HIS A 684 -4.47 -26.47 -7.74
CA HIS A 684 -3.33 -26.31 -6.80
C HIS A 684 -3.17 -27.42 -5.75
N GLN A 685 -4.22 -28.21 -5.50
CA GLN A 685 -4.17 -29.21 -4.42
C GLN A 685 -3.47 -30.47 -4.90
N GLY A 686 -2.31 -30.77 -4.33
CA GLY A 686 -1.62 -32.03 -4.51
C GLY A 686 -2.36 -33.19 -3.83
N THR A 687 -1.89 -34.41 -4.04
CA THR A 687 -2.55 -35.63 -3.53
C THR A 687 -2.65 -35.67 -2.02
N SER A 688 -1.77 -35.00 -1.29
CA SER A 688 -1.84 -34.87 0.18
C SER A 688 -3.07 -34.06 0.68
N LEU A 689 -3.70 -33.30 -0.21
CA LEU A 689 -4.87 -32.49 0.08
C LEU A 689 -6.13 -32.94 -0.70
N TRP A 690 -6.06 -34.07 -1.41
CA TRP A 690 -7.21 -34.53 -2.17
C TRP A 690 -8.35 -34.95 -1.26
N PRO A 691 -9.58 -34.50 -1.56
CA PRO A 691 -10.78 -35.14 -0.99
C PRO A 691 -10.87 -36.57 -1.52
N LEU A 692 -11.64 -37.44 -0.83
CA LEU A 692 -11.92 -38.79 -1.30
C LEU A 692 -12.96 -38.79 -2.43
N GLU A 693 -12.63 -38.04 -3.50
CA GLU A 693 -13.47 -37.83 -4.69
C GLU A 693 -12.68 -38.17 -5.95
N THR A 694 -13.36 -38.59 -7.00
CA THR A 694 -12.76 -38.89 -8.29
C THR A 694 -12.20 -37.63 -8.96
N VAL A 695 -10.99 -37.70 -9.47
CA VAL A 695 -10.28 -36.60 -10.10
C VAL A 695 -9.91 -36.96 -11.54
N ASN A 696 -10.19 -36.10 -12.50
CA ASN A 696 -9.75 -36.26 -13.87
C ASN A 696 -8.46 -35.48 -14.11
N GLU A 697 -7.51 -36.05 -14.83
CA GLU A 697 -6.23 -35.44 -15.21
C GLU A 697 -6.06 -35.51 -16.73
N TYR A 698 -5.50 -34.45 -17.31
CA TYR A 698 -5.36 -34.29 -18.76
C TYR A 698 -3.89 -34.08 -19.11
N TYR A 699 -3.38 -34.82 -20.09
CA TYR A 699 -1.98 -34.78 -20.52
C TYR A 699 -1.90 -34.64 -22.04
N LEU A 700 -0.96 -33.83 -22.50
CA LEU A 700 -0.48 -33.78 -23.87
C LEU A 700 0.98 -34.22 -23.84
N LEU A 701 1.30 -35.35 -24.46
CA LEU A 701 2.66 -35.79 -24.55
C LEU A 701 3.43 -35.02 -25.62
N PRO A 702 4.76 -34.84 -25.48
CA PRO A 702 5.56 -34.23 -26.52
C PRO A 702 5.34 -34.89 -27.88
N PRO A 703 5.47 -34.16 -29.01
CA PRO A 703 5.31 -34.72 -30.33
C PRO A 703 6.34 -35.86 -30.60
N VAL A 704 5.88 -36.88 -31.30
CA VAL A 704 6.71 -38.01 -31.71
C VAL A 704 6.50 -38.30 -33.20
N PRO A 705 7.48 -38.90 -33.89
CA PRO A 705 7.31 -39.33 -35.27
C PRO A 705 6.10 -40.25 -35.48
N PRO A 706 5.54 -40.32 -36.68
CA PRO A 706 4.51 -41.33 -37.01
C PRO A 706 4.99 -42.73 -36.68
N GLY A 707 4.18 -43.54 -35.94
CA GLY A 707 4.56 -44.86 -35.49
C GLY A 707 3.56 -45.43 -34.48
N GLU A 708 3.89 -46.65 -33.99
CA GLU A 708 3.16 -47.33 -32.92
C GLU A 708 3.98 -47.31 -31.64
N TYR A 709 3.34 -46.85 -30.56
CA TYR A 709 3.99 -46.67 -29.26
C TYR A 709 3.14 -47.31 -28.15
N ILE A 710 3.81 -47.80 -27.11
CA ILE A 710 3.13 -48.26 -25.89
C ILE A 710 3.03 -47.08 -24.93
N LEU A 711 1.82 -46.77 -24.49
CA LEU A 711 1.60 -45.76 -23.45
C LEU A 711 1.74 -46.41 -22.07
N GLN A 712 2.62 -45.89 -21.26
CA GLN A 712 2.86 -46.35 -19.89
C GLN A 712 2.58 -45.24 -18.88
N VAL A 713 2.11 -45.59 -17.69
CA VAL A 713 1.87 -44.68 -16.55
C VAL A 713 2.67 -45.19 -15.35
N VAL A 714 3.45 -44.31 -14.77
CA VAL A 714 4.16 -44.51 -13.51
C VAL A 714 3.71 -43.45 -12.52
N VAL A 715 3.32 -43.83 -11.30
CA VAL A 715 3.07 -42.90 -10.20
C VAL A 715 4.20 -43.06 -9.19
N TYR A 716 4.80 -41.94 -8.77
CA TYR A 716 5.98 -42.00 -7.92
C TYR A 716 6.05 -40.82 -6.91
N GLN A 717 6.78 -41.04 -5.82
CA GLN A 717 7.09 -40.01 -4.83
C GLN A 717 8.29 -39.17 -5.30
N PRO A 718 8.14 -37.83 -5.40
CA PRO A 718 9.16 -36.97 -6.01
C PRO A 718 10.50 -36.93 -5.27
N GLU A 719 10.50 -37.02 -3.93
CA GLU A 719 11.69 -36.93 -3.09
C GLU A 719 12.57 -38.16 -3.18
N THR A 720 11.95 -39.35 -3.27
CA THR A 720 12.66 -40.65 -3.26
C THR A 720 12.75 -41.26 -4.65
N LEU A 721 11.98 -40.76 -5.61
CA LEU A 721 11.75 -41.36 -6.93
C LEU A 721 11.19 -42.78 -6.86
N ALA A 722 10.69 -43.21 -5.71
CA ALA A 722 10.12 -44.56 -5.51
C ALA A 722 8.75 -44.64 -6.20
N PRO A 723 8.54 -45.58 -7.15
CA PRO A 723 7.25 -45.77 -7.80
C PRO A 723 6.26 -46.47 -6.88
N LEU A 724 4.99 -46.14 -7.00
CA LEU A 724 3.89 -46.93 -6.45
C LEU A 724 3.72 -48.21 -7.33
N VAL A 725 3.76 -49.38 -6.70
CA VAL A 725 3.63 -50.62 -7.39
C VAL A 725 2.20 -50.86 -7.86
N VAL A 726 2.00 -51.28 -9.09
CA VAL A 726 0.72 -51.64 -9.69
C VAL A 726 0.78 -53.04 -10.27
N GLY A 727 -0.01 -53.99 -9.76
CA GLY A 727 0.02 -55.38 -10.19
C GLY A 727 1.39 -56.09 -10.10
N GLY A 728 2.25 -55.66 -9.15
CA GLY A 728 3.61 -56.17 -8.96
C GLY A 728 4.69 -55.47 -9.82
N ASN A 729 4.31 -54.49 -10.65
CA ASN A 729 5.22 -53.74 -11.53
C ASN A 729 5.33 -52.26 -11.11
N PRO A 730 6.43 -51.56 -11.43
CA PRO A 730 6.57 -50.13 -11.17
C PRO A 730 5.78 -49.26 -12.16
N GLU A 731 5.23 -49.83 -13.23
CA GLU A 731 4.57 -49.16 -14.33
C GLU A 731 3.32 -49.92 -14.79
N LEU A 732 2.33 -49.18 -15.32
CA LEU A 732 1.12 -49.72 -15.92
C LEU A 732 1.12 -49.45 -17.44
N SER A 733 0.93 -50.45 -18.26
CA SER A 733 0.70 -50.28 -19.70
C SER A 733 -0.79 -50.00 -19.99
N LEU A 734 -1.06 -48.85 -20.62
CA LEU A 734 -2.39 -48.50 -21.11
C LEU A 734 -2.67 -48.98 -22.53
N GLY A 735 -1.74 -49.75 -23.15
CA GLY A 735 -1.84 -50.32 -24.48
C GLY A 735 -1.16 -49.48 -25.55
N THR A 736 -1.35 -49.90 -26.80
CA THR A 736 -0.70 -49.28 -27.96
C THR A 736 -1.49 -48.08 -28.48
N VAL A 737 -0.78 -47.02 -28.83
CA VAL A 737 -1.30 -45.85 -29.52
C VAL A 737 -0.57 -45.67 -30.85
N ARG A 738 -1.31 -45.39 -31.92
CA ARG A 738 -0.76 -45.14 -33.26
C ARG A 738 -0.79 -43.65 -33.53
N VAL A 739 0.37 -43.03 -33.71
CA VAL A 739 0.54 -41.66 -34.18
C VAL A 739 0.66 -41.68 -35.71
N LYS A 740 -0.11 -40.82 -36.38
CA LYS A 740 -0.23 -40.81 -37.87
C LYS A 740 0.74 -39.83 -38.48
#